data_b2f30ca91d8ae4a487c19d3e7b054398
#
_entry.id   b2f30ca91d8ae4a487c19d3e7b054398
#
_cell.length_a   1.000
_cell.length_b   1.000
_cell.length_c   1.000
_cell.angle_alpha   90.00
_cell.angle_beta   90.00
_cell.angle_gamma   90.00
#
_symmetry.space_group_name_H-M   'P 1'
#
loop_
_entity.id
_entity.type
_entity.pdbx_description
1 polymer ?
#
loop_
_entity_poly.entity_id
_entity_poly.type
_entity_poly.pdbx_seq_one_letter_code
_entity_poly.pdbx_strand_id
1 'polypeptide(L)'
;MNMIYGLFIMCFGYGITLADSTIVYEYGRLAKTTNDALPFDPALKPFYHGVASGDPLSDRVIIWTRITPEMDGPTEVSWVIATDPACLQVVQSGKVITDQGKDYTVKVDVSGLQSGMHYYYRFGHGTVSSLIGRTKTAATDSVSALRFGIASCANYQQGFFNAYAHMAMRNDLDAILFLGDYIYEYQARGYGYSEKVGRLHIPEQEAVTLNDYRIRYSFYRLDPDLRRLHQLHPFIGIWDDHETANDSWPGGADNHQATEGDWDQRKRAGKKAFMEWLPIREQDTLGTIYRRLSYGPLCELYMLDTRLEGRDKPMGPKDTTSSAIDTAIWQSPDRTLLGKKQYDWLTSSLKQTSATWKVIGNQVMLMPLDGFTNQDSWEGYPAERKALLSGFRKDLINNVIIVTGDIHSTWISELPIEKNDPAYQSSTGKGSTSVEFVTPSITSANINELLNTPPGSLQTQFLILQAKTLNPHIKDVELDSHGYMILNLTSEKAQADWYFVDSTTIRRKGEKFYKGFQTLIGTNTLQQASSAIATRPGGPVDPSDIPLSINEEIPALAIGNYPNPCSDHTLIHYVIAKEAHVSIQVIDINGNEVLRPLNTFFHAPGPYAARIDISSLPSGTYYYRLLIGTSIITRTMTIIH
;
A
#
# COMPACT_ATOMS: atom_id res chain seq x y z
N MET A 1 -1.06 -40.13 -3.05
CA MET A 1 -2.01 -39.06 -2.71
C MET A 1 -1.65 -38.36 -1.40
N ASN A 2 -0.36 -38.39 -1.00
CA ASN A 2 0.19 -37.82 0.24
C ASN A 2 1.41 -36.91 -0.02
N MET A 3 1.46 -36.22 -1.15
CA MET A 3 2.67 -35.46 -1.56
C MET A 3 2.47 -33.94 -1.67
N ILE A 4 1.28 -33.42 -1.34
CA ILE A 4 0.96 -31.98 -1.48
C ILE A 4 0.81 -31.29 -0.10
N TYR A 5 0.79 -32.03 1.00
CA TYR A 5 0.69 -31.46 2.36
C TYR A 5 1.98 -30.79 2.87
N GLY A 6 3.06 -30.81 2.10
CA GLY A 6 4.38 -30.33 2.51
C GLY A 6 4.84 -29.01 1.89
N LEU A 7 4.08 -28.40 0.98
CA LEU A 7 4.64 -27.30 0.18
C LEU A 7 4.36 -25.89 0.74
N PHE A 8 3.50 -25.77 1.74
CA PHE A 8 3.24 -24.48 2.41
C PHE A 8 4.06 -24.27 3.70
N ILE A 9 4.95 -25.21 4.05
CA ILE A 9 5.69 -25.22 5.35
C ILE A 9 7.21 -25.19 5.16
N MET A 10 7.76 -24.83 4.01
CA MET A 10 9.21 -24.71 3.85
C MET A 10 9.66 -23.28 3.49
N CYS A 11 9.43 -22.34 4.41
CA CYS A 11 10.29 -21.17 4.56
C CYS A 11 11.02 -21.26 5.91
N PHE A 12 11.84 -22.30 6.12
CA PHE A 12 12.67 -22.41 7.31
C PHE A 12 14.14 -22.58 6.99
N GLY A 13 14.91 -21.62 7.50
CA GLY A 13 16.18 -21.86 8.19
C GLY A 13 17.33 -22.42 7.38
N TYR A 14 18.05 -21.55 6.70
CA TYR A 14 19.49 -21.73 6.61
C TYR A 14 20.17 -20.71 7.52
N GLY A 15 20.51 -21.18 8.70
CA GLY A 15 21.42 -20.46 9.58
C GLY A 15 22.82 -20.47 8.97
N ILE A 16 23.27 -19.30 8.55
CA ILE A 16 24.70 -19.05 8.33
C ILE A 16 25.12 -18.12 9.47
N THR A 17 25.84 -18.70 10.42
CA THR A 17 26.62 -17.98 11.42
C THR A 17 27.72 -17.20 10.71
N LEU A 18 27.63 -15.89 10.68
CA LEU A 18 28.75 -15.00 10.41
C LEU A 18 29.03 -14.15 11.65
N ALA A 19 30.32 -14.12 11.97
CA ALA A 19 30.91 -13.58 13.18
C ALA A 19 30.63 -12.09 13.43
N ASP A 20 30.56 -11.79 14.71
CA ASP A 20 30.61 -10.50 15.39
C ASP A 20 31.27 -9.34 14.61
N SER A 21 30.49 -8.31 14.39
CA SER A 21 30.95 -6.92 14.49
C SER A 21 29.84 -6.11 15.16
N THR A 22 29.98 -5.98 16.46
CA THR A 22 29.13 -5.14 17.32
C THR A 22 29.35 -3.69 16.95
N ILE A 23 28.44 -3.09 16.20
CA ILE A 23 28.35 -1.62 16.07
C ILE A 23 27.35 -1.18 17.13
N VAL A 24 27.88 -0.64 18.23
CA VAL A 24 27.08 0.00 19.28
C VAL A 24 26.67 1.37 18.78
N TYR A 25 25.38 1.55 18.51
CA TYR A 25 24.81 2.86 18.25
C TYR A 25 24.34 3.48 19.57
N GLU A 26 24.92 4.63 19.92
CA GLU A 26 24.45 5.45 21.06
C GLU A 26 23.09 6.07 20.75
N TYR A 27 22.11 5.70 21.52
CA TYR A 27 20.70 6.08 21.42
C TYR A 27 20.39 7.52 21.90
N GLY A 28 21.06 8.51 21.37
CA GLY A 28 20.84 9.91 21.77
C GLY A 28 20.83 10.95 20.66
N ARG A 29 21.12 10.53 19.40
CA ARG A 29 21.21 11.44 18.24
C ARG A 29 20.51 10.93 16.99
N LEU A 30 19.50 10.10 17.14
CA LEU A 30 18.89 9.32 16.04
C LEU A 30 18.15 10.17 14.98
N ALA A 31 17.73 11.38 15.27
CA ALA A 31 17.06 12.23 14.28
C ALA A 31 17.99 12.68 13.13
N LYS A 32 19.27 12.85 13.39
CA LYS A 32 20.26 13.28 12.35
C LYS A 32 20.88 12.10 11.59
N THR A 33 21.19 11.00 12.25
CA THR A 33 21.86 9.84 11.61
C THR A 33 20.92 8.99 10.75
N THR A 34 19.66 8.89 11.11
CA THR A 34 18.65 8.21 10.28
C THR A 34 18.21 9.03 9.07
N ASN A 35 18.21 10.36 9.17
CA ASN A 35 17.93 11.23 8.04
C ASN A 35 19.01 11.13 6.93
N ASP A 36 20.28 10.93 7.30
CA ASP A 36 21.37 10.87 6.32
C ASP A 36 21.37 9.60 5.46
N ALA A 37 20.71 8.51 5.92
CA ALA A 37 20.60 7.25 5.17
C ALA A 37 19.38 7.16 4.26
N LEU A 38 18.38 8.02 4.43
CA LEU A 38 17.15 8.01 3.64
C LEU A 38 17.33 8.80 2.33
N PRO A 39 16.81 8.31 1.20
CA PRO A 39 16.97 8.94 -0.12
C PRO A 39 16.02 10.14 -0.29
N PHE A 40 16.21 11.18 0.50
CA PHE A 40 15.42 12.40 0.40
C PHE A 40 15.63 13.13 -0.94
N ASP A 41 14.53 13.54 -1.55
CA ASP A 41 14.54 14.44 -2.70
C ASP A 41 14.71 15.88 -2.20
N PRO A 42 15.86 16.55 -2.43
CA PRO A 42 16.11 17.89 -1.91
C PRO A 42 15.10 18.96 -2.38
N ALA A 43 14.46 18.73 -3.53
CA ALA A 43 13.45 19.65 -4.07
C ALA A 43 12.17 19.69 -3.21
N LEU A 44 11.97 18.70 -2.34
CA LEU A 44 10.80 18.61 -1.47
C LEU A 44 11.08 19.08 -0.03
N LYS A 45 12.27 19.58 0.27
CA LYS A 45 12.60 20.08 1.62
C LYS A 45 11.60 21.16 2.05
N PRO A 46 11.08 21.13 3.29
CA PRO A 46 11.24 20.11 4.34
C PRO A 46 10.15 19.02 4.33
N PHE A 47 9.29 18.97 3.30
CA PHE A 47 8.13 18.07 3.17
C PHE A 47 8.44 16.85 2.29
N TYR A 48 9.56 16.16 2.55
CA TYR A 48 10.10 15.08 1.69
C TYR A 48 9.11 13.95 1.40
N HIS A 49 8.21 13.67 2.34
CA HIS A 49 7.22 12.58 2.25
C HIS A 49 5.94 12.99 1.50
N GLY A 50 5.93 14.22 0.98
CA GLY A 50 4.78 14.78 0.26
C GLY A 50 3.57 15.02 1.16
N VAL A 51 2.40 14.89 0.57
CA VAL A 51 1.11 15.11 1.24
C VAL A 51 0.20 13.90 1.03
N ALA A 52 -0.80 13.75 1.88
CA ALA A 52 -1.82 12.72 1.75
C ALA A 52 -3.16 13.21 2.28
N SER A 53 -4.24 12.59 1.84
CA SER A 53 -5.56 12.77 2.43
C SER A 53 -6.24 11.43 2.62
N GLY A 54 -7.24 11.37 3.50
CA GLY A 54 -7.95 10.11 3.72
C GLY A 54 -9.22 10.25 4.57
N ASP A 55 -9.86 9.12 4.78
CA ASP A 55 -11.11 8.95 5.52
C ASP A 55 -12.12 10.06 5.21
N PRO A 56 -12.48 10.26 3.93
CA PRO A 56 -13.43 11.28 3.53
C PRO A 56 -14.82 10.97 4.10
N LEU A 57 -15.38 11.95 4.79
CA LEU A 57 -16.80 12.00 5.16
C LEU A 57 -17.49 13.04 4.29
N SER A 58 -18.80 13.20 4.46
CA SER A 58 -19.57 14.11 3.62
C SER A 58 -19.20 15.59 3.82
N ASP A 59 -18.73 15.94 5.02
CA ASP A 59 -18.44 17.31 5.42
C ASP A 59 -16.98 17.55 5.81
N ARG A 60 -16.10 16.53 5.70
CA ARG A 60 -14.72 16.61 6.17
C ARG A 60 -13.81 15.58 5.54
N VAL A 61 -12.52 15.83 5.66
CA VAL A 61 -11.45 14.92 5.21
C VAL A 61 -10.20 15.11 6.06
N ILE A 62 -9.48 14.03 6.30
CA ILE A 62 -8.13 14.12 6.88
C ILE A 62 -7.16 14.60 5.80
N ILE A 63 -6.36 15.62 6.11
CA ILE A 63 -5.16 15.97 5.34
C ILE A 63 -3.92 15.72 6.18
N TRP A 64 -2.84 15.28 5.53
CA TRP A 64 -1.64 14.80 6.20
C TRP A 64 -0.37 15.28 5.49
N THR A 65 0.66 15.54 6.26
CA THR A 65 2.05 15.66 5.81
C THR A 65 3.02 15.27 6.94
N ARG A 66 4.31 15.21 6.64
CA ARG A 66 5.40 15.16 7.61
C ARG A 66 6.42 16.23 7.28
N ILE A 67 6.84 16.97 8.28
CA ILE A 67 7.92 17.93 8.14
C ILE A 67 9.22 17.34 8.71
N THR A 68 10.35 17.62 8.08
CA THR A 68 11.68 17.34 8.63
C THR A 68 12.32 18.67 9.02
N PRO A 69 12.22 19.09 10.30
CA PRO A 69 12.72 20.37 10.74
C PRO A 69 14.26 20.40 10.76
N GLU A 70 14.84 21.57 10.66
CA GLU A 70 16.32 21.75 10.77
C GLU A 70 16.82 21.62 12.22
N MET A 71 15.96 21.90 13.19
CA MET A 71 16.23 21.77 14.62
C MET A 71 15.09 21.01 15.29
N ASP A 72 15.44 20.14 16.23
CA ASP A 72 14.45 19.42 17.02
C ASP A 72 13.65 20.37 17.90
N GLY A 73 12.36 20.08 18.04
CA GLY A 73 11.46 20.83 18.90
C GLY A 73 10.08 21.05 18.27
N PRO A 74 9.18 21.73 19.00
CA PRO A 74 7.86 22.06 18.49
C PRO A 74 7.96 22.90 17.21
N THR A 75 7.35 22.40 16.14
CA THR A 75 7.41 22.99 14.80
C THR A 75 6.01 23.37 14.33
N GLU A 76 5.80 24.65 14.03
CA GLU A 76 4.54 25.13 13.48
C GLU A 76 4.46 24.84 11.98
N VAL A 77 3.36 24.23 11.56
CA VAL A 77 3.02 23.96 10.17
C VAL A 77 1.67 24.59 9.88
N SER A 78 1.62 25.47 8.89
CA SER A 78 0.36 26.02 8.37
C SER A 78 -0.24 25.07 7.34
N TRP A 79 -1.56 25.17 7.13
CA TRP A 79 -2.26 24.44 6.09
C TRP A 79 -3.36 25.30 5.46
N VAL A 80 -3.66 25.03 4.22
CA VAL A 80 -4.81 25.59 3.49
C VAL A 80 -5.52 24.49 2.73
N ILE A 81 -6.85 24.65 2.57
CA ILE A 81 -7.68 23.86 1.65
C ILE A 81 -8.48 24.81 0.76
N ALA A 82 -8.57 24.50 -0.52
CA ALA A 82 -9.12 25.38 -1.56
C ALA A 82 -9.98 24.59 -2.57
N THR A 83 -10.78 25.29 -3.35
CA THR A 83 -11.58 24.69 -4.42
C THR A 83 -10.86 24.66 -5.77
N ASP A 84 -9.75 25.39 -5.92
CA ASP A 84 -8.97 25.45 -7.15
C ASP A 84 -7.59 24.79 -6.98
N PRO A 85 -7.01 24.22 -8.07
CA PRO A 85 -5.77 23.46 -8.02
C PRO A 85 -4.51 24.31 -7.75
N ALA A 86 -4.59 25.65 -7.80
CA ALA A 86 -3.53 26.56 -7.42
C ALA A 86 -3.60 26.97 -5.93
N CYS A 87 -4.62 26.52 -5.20
CA CYS A 87 -4.92 26.90 -3.82
C CYS A 87 -5.05 28.43 -3.62
N LEU A 88 -5.68 29.13 -4.58
CA LEU A 88 -5.95 30.56 -4.50
C LEU A 88 -7.34 30.86 -3.91
N GLN A 89 -8.33 30.00 -4.18
CA GLN A 89 -9.69 30.12 -3.64
C GLN A 89 -9.81 29.34 -2.33
N VAL A 90 -9.15 29.85 -1.30
CA VAL A 90 -9.04 29.20 0.01
C VAL A 90 -10.42 29.12 0.69
N VAL A 91 -10.84 27.91 1.05
CA VAL A 91 -12.05 27.65 1.84
C VAL A 91 -11.74 27.72 3.33
N GLN A 92 -10.64 27.10 3.75
CA GLN A 92 -10.18 27.12 5.13
C GLN A 92 -8.65 27.08 5.20
N SER A 93 -8.16 27.54 6.33
CA SER A 93 -6.73 27.50 6.68
C SER A 93 -6.54 27.42 8.19
N GLY A 94 -5.37 27.01 8.61
CA GLY A 94 -5.03 26.94 10.02
C GLY A 94 -3.56 26.66 10.25
N LYS A 95 -3.22 26.42 11.52
CA LYS A 95 -1.86 26.07 11.96
C LYS A 95 -1.93 24.92 12.97
N VAL A 96 -0.93 24.07 12.92
CA VAL A 96 -0.75 22.93 13.83
C VAL A 96 0.69 22.89 14.30
N ILE A 97 0.90 22.59 15.57
CA ILE A 97 2.24 22.32 16.12
C ILE A 97 2.44 20.81 16.13
N THR A 98 3.56 20.37 15.60
CA THR A 98 4.03 18.98 15.66
C THR A 98 5.43 18.92 16.28
N ASP A 99 5.81 17.74 16.76
CA ASP A 99 7.08 17.49 17.40
C ASP A 99 7.55 16.04 17.24
N GLN A 100 8.68 15.70 17.82
CA GLN A 100 9.25 14.35 17.82
C GLN A 100 8.31 13.29 18.42
N GLY A 101 7.44 13.65 19.36
CA GLY A 101 6.46 12.72 19.95
C GLY A 101 5.48 12.14 18.93
N LYS A 102 5.25 12.89 17.83
CA LYS A 102 4.44 12.51 16.68
C LYS A 102 5.26 12.21 15.42
N ASP A 103 6.57 12.00 15.55
CA ASP A 103 7.50 11.88 14.42
C ASP A 103 7.37 13.03 13.41
N TYR A 104 7.06 14.21 13.88
CA TYR A 104 6.84 15.41 13.05
C TYR A 104 5.74 15.25 11.98
N THR A 105 4.85 14.26 12.11
CA THR A 105 3.66 14.15 11.27
C THR A 105 2.63 15.20 11.67
N VAL A 106 1.89 15.67 10.67
CA VAL A 106 0.78 16.62 10.81
C VAL A 106 -0.47 15.96 10.25
N LYS A 107 -1.51 15.86 11.04
CA LYS A 107 -2.81 15.32 10.65
C LYS A 107 -3.89 16.31 11.06
N VAL A 108 -4.68 16.77 10.10
CA VAL A 108 -5.76 17.74 10.33
C VAL A 108 -7.07 17.17 9.83
N ASP A 109 -8.08 17.11 10.68
CA ASP A 109 -9.45 16.79 10.29
C ASP A 109 -10.16 18.08 9.86
N VAL A 110 -10.17 18.36 8.56
CA VAL A 110 -10.77 19.58 8.00
C VAL A 110 -12.25 19.36 7.82
N SER A 111 -13.08 20.02 8.65
CA SER A 111 -14.54 19.92 8.65
C SER A 111 -15.21 21.13 7.97
N GLY A 112 -16.52 21.06 7.75
CA GLY A 112 -17.31 22.17 7.14
C GLY A 112 -17.14 22.26 5.62
N LEU A 113 -16.73 21.19 4.97
CA LEU A 113 -16.62 21.07 3.53
C LEU A 113 -17.98 20.68 2.91
N GLN A 114 -18.16 20.94 1.62
CA GLN A 114 -19.33 20.48 0.88
C GLN A 114 -19.18 19.02 0.46
N SER A 115 -20.28 18.26 0.43
CA SER A 115 -20.27 16.84 0.08
C SER A 115 -20.02 16.60 -1.41
N GLY A 116 -19.31 15.51 -1.72
CA GLY A 116 -19.06 15.07 -3.09
C GLY A 116 -18.11 15.96 -3.91
N MET A 117 -17.47 16.94 -3.28
CA MET A 117 -16.64 17.95 -3.94
C MET A 117 -15.16 17.59 -3.89
N HIS A 118 -14.44 17.98 -4.96
CA HIS A 118 -12.98 17.94 -4.98
C HIS A 118 -12.42 19.20 -4.34
N TYR A 119 -11.34 19.01 -3.59
CA TYR A 119 -10.57 20.08 -2.95
C TYR A 119 -9.08 19.86 -3.20
N TYR A 120 -8.32 20.97 -3.08
CA TYR A 120 -6.88 20.99 -3.16
C TYR A 120 -6.32 21.54 -1.85
N TYR A 121 -5.20 21.01 -1.40
CA TYR A 121 -4.64 21.40 -0.11
C TYR A 121 -3.12 21.42 -0.16
N ARG A 122 -2.51 22.24 0.68
CA ARG A 122 -1.06 22.27 0.87
C ARG A 122 -0.71 22.65 2.30
N PHE A 123 0.50 22.33 2.67
CA PHE A 123 1.10 22.73 3.94
C PHE A 123 2.21 23.74 3.72
N GLY A 124 2.55 24.50 4.76
CA GLY A 124 3.59 25.51 4.72
C GLY A 124 4.38 25.57 6.02
N HIS A 125 5.68 25.90 5.90
CA HIS A 125 6.55 26.19 7.02
C HIS A 125 7.47 27.34 6.64
N GLY A 126 7.38 28.47 7.37
CA GLY A 126 8.04 29.71 6.97
C GLY A 126 7.55 30.15 5.57
N THR A 127 8.49 30.27 4.64
CA THR A 127 8.22 30.65 3.24
C THR A 127 8.08 29.46 2.30
N VAL A 128 8.32 28.22 2.80
CA VAL A 128 8.31 27.01 1.97
C VAL A 128 6.96 26.33 2.03
N SER A 129 6.47 25.87 0.87
CA SER A 129 5.23 25.09 0.75
C SER A 129 5.51 23.64 0.33
N SER A 130 4.64 22.73 0.76
CA SER A 130 4.61 21.36 0.25
C SER A 130 4.11 21.29 -1.19
N LEU A 131 4.14 20.10 -1.78
CA LEU A 131 3.32 19.80 -2.95
C LEU A 131 1.85 20.11 -2.66
N ILE A 132 1.08 20.43 -3.72
CA ILE A 132 -0.38 20.56 -3.61
C ILE A 132 -0.97 19.15 -3.72
N GLY A 133 -1.77 18.77 -2.74
CA GLY A 133 -2.56 17.54 -2.77
C GLY A 133 -3.96 17.78 -3.31
N ARG A 134 -4.56 16.74 -3.85
CA ARG A 134 -5.97 16.70 -4.25
C ARG A 134 -6.73 15.73 -3.37
N THR A 135 -7.95 16.07 -3.01
CA THR A 135 -8.84 15.21 -2.21
C THR A 135 -10.28 15.33 -2.64
N LYS A 136 -11.15 14.50 -2.09
CA LYS A 136 -12.59 14.53 -2.35
C LYS A 136 -13.35 14.16 -1.08
N THR A 137 -14.46 14.86 -0.79
CA THR A 137 -15.41 14.48 0.26
C THR A 137 -16.36 13.38 -0.25
N ALA A 138 -16.90 12.57 0.66
CA ALA A 138 -17.92 11.59 0.31
C ALA A 138 -19.23 12.30 -0.09
N ALA A 139 -19.92 11.76 -1.09
CA ALA A 139 -21.22 12.29 -1.50
C ALA A 139 -22.32 11.86 -0.53
N THR A 140 -23.28 12.75 -0.22
CA THR A 140 -24.50 12.44 0.54
C THR A 140 -25.70 12.17 -0.36
N ASP A 141 -25.70 12.77 -1.55
CA ASP A 141 -26.78 12.62 -2.51
C ASP A 141 -26.58 11.42 -3.41
N SER A 142 -27.60 11.08 -4.18
CA SER A 142 -27.50 10.03 -5.18
C SER A 142 -26.49 10.42 -6.25
N VAL A 143 -25.48 9.60 -6.42
CA VAL A 143 -24.49 9.72 -7.50
C VAL A 143 -24.72 8.61 -8.52
N SER A 144 -24.37 8.87 -9.78
CA SER A 144 -24.54 7.89 -10.87
C SER A 144 -23.60 6.69 -10.71
N ALA A 145 -22.44 6.90 -10.12
CA ALA A 145 -21.48 5.84 -9.81
C ALA A 145 -20.47 6.29 -8.75
N LEU A 146 -19.94 5.30 -8.01
CA LEU A 146 -18.75 5.42 -7.16
C LEU A 146 -17.67 4.50 -7.70
N ARG A 147 -16.42 4.93 -7.58
CA ARG A 147 -15.29 4.15 -8.10
C ARG A 147 -14.13 4.15 -7.12
N PHE A 148 -13.74 2.96 -6.68
CA PHE A 148 -12.65 2.75 -5.75
C PHE A 148 -11.49 2.02 -6.42
N GLY A 149 -10.26 2.53 -6.26
CA GLY A 149 -9.06 1.74 -6.51
C GLY A 149 -8.78 0.88 -5.29
N ILE A 150 -8.49 -0.40 -5.48
CA ILE A 150 -8.26 -1.36 -4.38
C ILE A 150 -6.88 -1.97 -4.54
N ALA A 151 -6.09 -1.94 -3.45
CA ALA A 151 -4.71 -2.42 -3.42
C ALA A 151 -4.35 -2.98 -2.06
N SER A 152 -3.34 -3.86 -2.02
CA SER A 152 -2.73 -4.41 -0.82
C SER A 152 -1.31 -4.94 -1.10
N CYS A 153 -0.57 -5.30 -0.07
CA CYS A 153 0.61 -6.16 -0.13
C CYS A 153 1.76 -5.55 -0.97
N ALA A 154 2.34 -4.46 -0.47
CA ALA A 154 3.37 -3.68 -1.16
C ALA A 154 4.76 -3.89 -0.55
N ASN A 155 5.43 -5.02 -0.82
CA ASN A 155 6.78 -5.26 -0.34
C ASN A 155 7.82 -4.49 -1.14
N TYR A 156 8.50 -3.54 -0.50
CA TYR A 156 9.48 -2.65 -1.13
C TYR A 156 10.67 -3.39 -1.73
N GLN A 157 11.16 -4.44 -1.07
CA GLN A 157 12.32 -5.20 -1.53
C GLN A 157 12.03 -6.05 -2.76
N GLN A 158 10.77 -6.38 -3.00
CA GLN A 158 10.36 -7.32 -4.03
C GLN A 158 10.09 -6.66 -5.36
N GLY A 159 9.75 -5.35 -5.37
CA GLY A 159 9.45 -4.71 -6.63
C GLY A 159 9.35 -3.20 -6.59
N PHE A 160 9.25 -2.61 -7.79
CA PHE A 160 8.88 -1.22 -7.99
C PHE A 160 7.36 -1.07 -7.97
N PHE A 161 6.88 0.00 -7.38
CA PHE A 161 5.45 0.25 -7.16
C PHE A 161 4.72 0.75 -8.43
N ASN A 162 4.98 0.12 -9.57
CA ASN A 162 4.40 0.50 -10.86
C ASN A 162 2.86 0.56 -10.85
N ALA A 163 2.20 -0.31 -10.10
CA ALA A 163 0.75 -0.29 -9.95
C ALA A 163 0.24 1.01 -9.30
N TYR A 164 0.98 1.56 -8.32
CA TYR A 164 0.63 2.86 -7.74
C TYR A 164 0.75 4.00 -8.74
N ALA A 165 1.76 3.97 -9.63
CA ALA A 165 1.89 4.96 -10.69
C ALA A 165 0.66 4.94 -11.62
N HIS A 166 0.16 3.76 -12.00
CA HIS A 166 -1.03 3.62 -12.83
C HIS A 166 -2.30 4.09 -12.11
N MET A 167 -2.48 3.69 -10.85
CA MET A 167 -3.60 4.16 -10.04
C MET A 167 -3.59 5.68 -9.88
N ALA A 168 -2.43 6.29 -9.68
CA ALA A 168 -2.28 7.74 -9.55
C ALA A 168 -2.72 8.50 -10.82
N MET A 169 -2.50 7.93 -12.01
CA MET A 169 -2.92 8.53 -13.27
C MET A 169 -4.44 8.47 -13.53
N ARG A 170 -5.19 7.72 -12.72
CA ARG A 170 -6.65 7.63 -12.89
C ARG A 170 -7.35 8.82 -12.24
N ASN A 171 -7.91 9.69 -13.07
CA ASN A 171 -8.60 10.91 -12.60
C ASN A 171 -10.05 10.66 -12.15
N ASP A 172 -10.51 9.43 -12.22
CA ASP A 172 -11.91 9.06 -12.02
C ASP A 172 -12.17 8.19 -10.78
N LEU A 173 -11.19 8.06 -9.89
CA LEU A 173 -11.35 7.38 -8.62
C LEU A 173 -11.90 8.33 -7.54
N ASP A 174 -12.82 7.83 -6.73
CA ASP A 174 -13.37 8.55 -5.58
C ASP A 174 -12.49 8.39 -4.32
N ALA A 175 -11.88 7.22 -4.14
CA ALA A 175 -10.90 6.94 -3.09
C ALA A 175 -10.08 5.69 -3.43
N ILE A 176 -9.00 5.48 -2.67
CA ILE A 176 -8.24 4.23 -2.63
C ILE A 176 -8.63 3.47 -1.36
N LEU A 177 -9.07 2.21 -1.52
CA LEU A 177 -9.22 1.26 -0.42
C LEU A 177 -7.92 0.46 -0.33
N PHE A 178 -7.21 0.59 0.79
CA PHE A 178 -5.97 -0.12 1.02
C PHE A 178 -6.16 -1.16 2.11
N LEU A 179 -5.99 -2.44 1.75
CA LEU A 179 -6.45 -3.58 2.53
C LEU A 179 -5.33 -4.22 3.38
N GLY A 180 -4.28 -3.47 3.68
CA GLY A 180 -3.19 -3.91 4.54
C GLY A 180 -1.91 -4.26 3.80
N ASP A 181 -0.86 -4.55 4.57
CA ASP A 181 0.51 -4.75 4.08
C ASP A 181 1.05 -3.52 3.34
N TYR A 182 0.84 -2.38 3.94
CA TYR A 182 1.39 -1.13 3.43
C TYR A 182 2.90 -1.06 3.56
N ILE A 183 3.43 -1.67 4.63
CA ILE A 183 4.86 -1.91 4.86
C ILE A 183 5.07 -3.39 5.18
N TYR A 184 6.32 -3.84 5.16
CA TYR A 184 6.75 -5.15 5.64
C TYR A 184 7.81 -4.96 6.71
N GLU A 185 7.68 -5.67 7.84
CA GLU A 185 8.54 -5.54 9.02
C GLU A 185 9.92 -6.18 8.85
N TYR A 186 10.05 -7.15 7.95
CA TYR A 186 11.25 -7.96 7.78
C TYR A 186 12.53 -7.15 7.54
N GLN A 187 13.66 -7.70 7.95
CA GLN A 187 14.99 -7.13 7.72
C GLN A 187 15.35 -7.05 6.23
N ALA A 188 16.31 -6.21 5.91
CA ALA A 188 16.91 -6.13 4.59
C ALA A 188 17.48 -7.49 4.18
N ARG A 189 17.29 -7.88 2.92
CA ARG A 189 17.64 -9.21 2.37
C ARG A 189 16.91 -10.41 3.01
N GLY A 190 15.89 -10.14 3.84
CA GLY A 190 14.97 -11.15 4.34
C GLY A 190 13.86 -11.48 3.34
N TYR A 191 12.68 -11.78 3.86
CA TYR A 191 11.51 -12.13 3.05
C TYR A 191 11.24 -11.11 1.93
N GLY A 192 11.03 -11.61 0.72
CA GLY A 192 10.72 -10.80 -0.45
C GLY A 192 11.91 -10.07 -1.08
N TYR A 193 13.14 -10.26 -0.60
CA TYR A 193 14.30 -9.67 -1.26
C TYR A 193 14.52 -10.24 -2.67
N SER A 194 14.63 -9.35 -3.65
CA SER A 194 14.92 -9.69 -5.03
C SER A 194 16.24 -9.05 -5.47
N GLU A 195 17.25 -9.87 -5.79
CA GLU A 195 18.52 -9.37 -6.35
C GLU A 195 18.32 -8.61 -7.67
N LYS A 196 17.31 -9.00 -8.46
CA LYS A 196 17.00 -8.34 -9.74
C LYS A 196 16.50 -6.90 -9.53
N VAL A 197 15.82 -6.66 -8.42
CA VAL A 197 15.28 -5.34 -8.04
C VAL A 197 16.33 -4.50 -7.34
N GLY A 198 17.12 -5.11 -6.45
CA GLY A 198 18.21 -4.48 -5.71
C GLY A 198 17.76 -3.43 -4.70
N ARG A 199 16.48 -3.42 -4.31
CA ARG A 199 15.92 -2.52 -3.29
C ARG A 199 16.05 -3.18 -1.92
N LEU A 200 16.48 -2.42 -0.93
CA LEU A 200 16.65 -2.90 0.45
C LEU A 200 15.73 -2.14 1.39
N HIS A 201 15.25 -2.79 2.43
CA HIS A 201 14.55 -2.13 3.53
C HIS A 201 15.47 -1.20 4.33
N ILE A 202 14.92 -0.08 4.78
CA ILE A 202 15.49 0.78 5.80
C ILE A 202 14.45 0.90 6.93
N PRO A 203 14.81 0.63 8.19
CA PRO A 203 16.14 0.21 8.68
C PRO A 203 16.50 -1.20 8.15
N GLU A 204 17.79 -1.54 8.18
CA GLU A 204 18.24 -2.84 7.68
C GLU A 204 17.79 -4.01 8.58
N GLN A 205 17.64 -3.78 9.88
CA GLN A 205 17.07 -4.75 10.82
C GLN A 205 15.55 -4.86 10.65
N GLU A 206 15.00 -5.90 11.23
CA GLU A 206 13.56 -6.07 11.37
C GLU A 206 12.94 -4.93 12.18
N ALA A 207 11.73 -4.51 11.83
CA ALA A 207 11.01 -3.48 12.57
C ALA A 207 10.36 -4.10 13.82
N VAL A 208 10.84 -3.71 15.00
CA VAL A 208 10.35 -4.17 16.29
C VAL A 208 9.96 -3.00 17.20
N THR A 209 10.76 -1.94 17.19
CA THR A 209 10.51 -0.75 18.00
C THR A 209 9.70 0.30 17.26
N LEU A 210 9.09 1.23 18.00
CA LEU A 210 8.38 2.37 17.39
C LEU A 210 9.28 3.14 16.41
N ASN A 211 10.55 3.30 16.72
CA ASN A 211 11.49 3.99 15.84
C ASN A 211 11.73 3.23 14.55
N ASP A 212 11.85 1.89 14.61
CA ASP A 212 12.02 1.06 13.41
C ASP A 212 10.81 1.18 12.48
N TYR A 213 9.59 1.09 13.03
CA TYR A 213 8.36 1.28 12.25
C TYR A 213 8.28 2.67 11.64
N ARG A 214 8.58 3.74 12.39
CA ARG A 214 8.59 5.12 11.87
C ARG A 214 9.56 5.29 10.72
N ILE A 215 10.78 4.74 10.83
CA ILE A 215 11.77 4.75 9.75
C ILE A 215 11.26 3.96 8.54
N ARG A 216 10.65 2.79 8.76
CA ARG A 216 10.10 1.95 7.70
C ARG A 216 8.97 2.67 6.94
N TYR A 217 8.03 3.30 7.64
CA TYR A 217 7.00 4.13 7.00
C TYR A 217 7.60 5.32 6.26
N SER A 218 8.56 6.02 6.89
CA SER A 218 9.28 7.12 6.27
C SER A 218 9.91 6.69 4.95
N PHE A 219 10.61 5.56 4.96
CA PHE A 219 11.29 5.03 3.79
C PHE A 219 10.32 4.67 2.65
N TYR A 220 9.22 3.96 2.94
CA TYR A 220 8.20 3.64 1.95
C TYR A 220 7.57 4.91 1.35
N ARG A 221 7.28 5.92 2.17
CA ARG A 221 6.69 7.18 1.74
C ARG A 221 7.60 8.05 0.88
N LEU A 222 8.89 7.75 0.81
CA LEU A 222 9.82 8.38 -0.13
C LEU A 222 9.73 7.80 -1.56
N ASP A 223 9.08 6.64 -1.76
CA ASP A 223 8.84 6.13 -3.10
C ASP A 223 7.95 7.10 -3.89
N PRO A 224 8.39 7.57 -5.08
CA PRO A 224 7.67 8.61 -5.83
C PRO A 224 6.29 8.16 -6.32
N ASP A 225 6.10 6.86 -6.62
CA ASP A 225 4.83 6.34 -7.13
C ASP A 225 3.80 6.27 -6.00
N LEU A 226 4.20 5.80 -4.81
CA LEU A 226 3.35 5.80 -3.62
C LEU A 226 3.03 7.24 -3.16
N ARG A 227 4.04 8.12 -3.15
CA ARG A 227 3.86 9.53 -2.80
C ARG A 227 2.86 10.22 -3.74
N ARG A 228 2.96 9.92 -5.06
CA ARG A 228 2.05 10.49 -6.06
C ARG A 228 0.62 9.99 -5.89
N LEU A 229 0.44 8.71 -5.60
CA LEU A 229 -0.89 8.14 -5.36
C LEU A 229 -1.57 8.83 -4.15
N HIS A 230 -0.85 9.02 -3.06
CA HIS A 230 -1.34 9.75 -1.89
C HIS A 230 -1.62 11.24 -2.16
N GLN A 231 -0.82 11.87 -3.02
CA GLN A 231 -1.02 13.27 -3.40
C GLN A 231 -2.37 13.49 -4.10
N LEU A 232 -2.83 12.52 -4.88
CA LEU A 232 -3.96 12.69 -5.80
C LEU A 232 -5.27 12.07 -5.34
N HIS A 233 -5.24 11.11 -4.40
CA HIS A 233 -6.44 10.37 -4.00
C HIS A 233 -6.54 10.24 -2.49
N PRO A 234 -7.75 10.40 -1.91
CA PRO A 234 -7.96 10.09 -0.51
C PRO A 234 -7.83 8.58 -0.27
N PHE A 235 -7.14 8.21 0.81
CA PHE A 235 -6.95 6.83 1.25
C PHE A 235 -7.91 6.44 2.35
N ILE A 236 -8.44 5.22 2.26
CA ILE A 236 -9.18 4.53 3.31
C ILE A 236 -8.40 3.25 3.59
N GLY A 237 -7.45 3.33 4.52
CA GLY A 237 -6.54 2.23 4.83
C GLY A 237 -6.97 1.45 6.06
N ILE A 238 -6.65 0.17 6.07
CA ILE A 238 -6.62 -0.71 7.24
C ILE A 238 -5.25 -1.37 7.29
N TRP A 239 -4.82 -1.84 8.47
CA TRP A 239 -3.65 -2.71 8.55
C TRP A 239 -4.01 -4.15 8.24
N ASP A 240 -3.02 -4.93 7.85
CA ASP A 240 -3.01 -6.39 7.96
C ASP A 240 -1.94 -6.77 9.00
N ASP A 241 -1.28 -7.89 8.88
CA ASP A 241 -0.31 -8.34 9.88
C ASP A 241 1.04 -7.64 9.77
N HIS A 242 1.54 -7.38 8.57
CA HIS A 242 2.87 -6.81 8.36
C HIS A 242 3.06 -5.36 8.85
N GLU A 243 2.00 -4.65 9.18
CA GLU A 243 2.10 -3.39 9.92
C GLU A 243 2.54 -3.60 11.36
N THR A 244 2.49 -4.85 11.85
CA THR A 244 3.08 -5.29 13.12
C THR A 244 4.06 -6.43 12.90
N ALA A 245 3.61 -7.66 12.65
CA ALA A 245 4.43 -8.82 12.31
C ALA A 245 3.59 -9.93 11.69
N ASN A 246 4.19 -10.73 10.81
CA ASN A 246 3.54 -11.82 10.09
C ASN A 246 2.65 -12.70 10.98
N ASP A 247 1.44 -13.00 10.48
CA ASP A 247 0.39 -13.80 11.14
C ASP A 247 0.03 -13.28 12.55
N SER A 248 -0.08 -11.96 12.72
CA SER A 248 -0.36 -11.34 14.02
C SER A 248 -1.80 -11.56 14.52
N TRP A 249 -1.91 -11.67 15.85
CA TRP A 249 -3.17 -11.64 16.59
C TRP A 249 -3.01 -10.80 17.87
N PRO A 250 -4.05 -10.51 18.64
CA PRO A 250 -3.94 -9.66 19.83
C PRO A 250 -2.87 -10.08 20.84
N GLY A 251 -2.60 -11.39 20.96
CA GLY A 251 -1.66 -11.94 21.94
C GLY A 251 -0.29 -12.37 21.38
N GLY A 252 0.02 -12.14 20.08
CA GLY A 252 1.28 -12.54 19.49
C GLY A 252 1.33 -12.40 17.97
N ALA A 253 2.39 -12.93 17.36
CA ALA A 253 2.55 -13.09 15.92
C ALA A 253 3.43 -14.32 15.63
N ASP A 254 3.37 -14.89 14.43
CA ASP A 254 4.29 -15.95 14.04
C ASP A 254 5.73 -15.41 13.91
N ASN A 255 5.86 -14.20 13.38
CA ASN A 255 7.14 -13.48 13.29
C ASN A 255 7.37 -12.58 14.53
N HIS A 256 7.27 -13.16 15.73
CA HIS A 256 7.70 -12.51 16.96
C HIS A 256 8.31 -13.50 17.93
N GLN A 257 9.62 -13.38 18.16
CA GLN A 257 10.40 -14.28 18.98
C GLN A 257 10.68 -13.67 20.36
N ALA A 258 10.91 -14.53 21.36
CA ALA A 258 11.18 -14.11 22.73
C ALA A 258 12.37 -13.14 22.88
N THR A 259 13.30 -13.14 21.93
CA THR A 259 14.46 -12.23 21.87
C THR A 259 14.11 -10.81 21.43
N GLU A 260 12.94 -10.59 20.86
CA GLU A 260 12.47 -9.30 20.34
C GLU A 260 11.70 -8.48 21.37
N GLY A 261 11.59 -9.01 22.58
CA GLY A 261 10.98 -8.31 23.71
C GLY A 261 9.49 -8.61 23.89
N ASP A 262 8.77 -7.67 24.47
CA ASP A 262 7.36 -7.81 24.80
C ASP A 262 6.46 -7.55 23.59
N TRP A 263 5.60 -8.52 23.26
CA TRP A 263 4.67 -8.39 22.13
C TRP A 263 3.73 -7.18 22.23
N ASP A 264 3.21 -6.90 23.42
CA ASP A 264 2.31 -5.76 23.58
C ASP A 264 3.00 -4.43 23.33
N GLN A 265 4.32 -4.33 23.57
CA GLN A 265 5.09 -3.14 23.21
C GLN A 265 5.25 -3.04 21.70
N ARG A 266 5.61 -4.15 21.01
CA ARG A 266 5.74 -4.19 19.55
C ARG A 266 4.40 -3.86 18.87
N LYS A 267 3.32 -4.49 19.30
CA LYS A 267 1.96 -4.22 18.80
C LYS A 267 1.57 -2.74 18.94
N ARG A 268 1.81 -2.13 20.12
CA ARG A 268 1.58 -0.70 20.33
C ARG A 268 2.45 0.16 19.43
N ALA A 269 3.69 -0.23 19.19
CA ALA A 269 4.63 0.48 18.30
C ALA A 269 4.13 0.48 16.85
N GLY A 270 3.77 -0.69 16.30
CA GLY A 270 3.21 -0.81 14.95
C GLY A 270 1.92 -0.02 14.78
N LYS A 271 0.94 -0.21 15.69
CA LYS A 271 -0.32 0.56 15.69
C LYS A 271 -0.07 2.08 15.72
N LYS A 272 0.82 2.55 16.60
CA LYS A 272 1.13 3.99 16.73
C LYS A 272 1.77 4.53 15.45
N ALA A 273 2.74 3.84 14.88
CA ALA A 273 3.39 4.27 13.66
C ALA A 273 2.39 4.31 12.49
N PHE A 274 1.53 3.29 12.34
CA PHE A 274 0.47 3.28 11.34
C PHE A 274 -0.46 4.50 11.48
N MET A 275 -0.92 4.77 12.70
CA MET A 275 -1.79 5.90 12.96
C MET A 275 -1.10 7.25 12.73
N GLU A 276 0.20 7.38 12.97
CA GLU A 276 0.97 8.60 12.68
C GLU A 276 1.17 8.82 11.18
N TRP A 277 1.45 7.74 10.41
CA TRP A 277 1.91 7.85 9.03
C TRP A 277 0.82 7.76 7.96
N LEU A 278 -0.37 7.28 8.31
CA LEU A 278 -1.49 7.20 7.39
C LEU A 278 -2.57 8.27 7.67
N PRO A 279 -3.21 8.80 6.64
CA PRO A 279 -4.23 9.85 6.77
C PRO A 279 -5.59 9.29 7.20
N ILE A 280 -5.60 8.48 8.26
CA ILE A 280 -6.82 7.87 8.80
C ILE A 280 -7.30 8.60 10.05
N ARG A 281 -8.61 8.56 10.27
CA ARG A 281 -9.28 9.20 11.40
C ARG A 281 -9.16 8.32 12.64
N GLU A 282 -8.67 8.88 13.72
CA GLU A 282 -8.66 8.21 15.02
C GLU A 282 -10.09 8.06 15.53
N GLN A 283 -10.50 6.84 15.84
CA GLN A 283 -11.83 6.54 16.36
C GLN A 283 -11.88 6.68 17.87
N ASP A 284 -10.79 6.29 18.54
CA ASP A 284 -10.62 6.32 19.99
C ASP A 284 -9.13 6.37 20.37
N THR A 285 -8.86 6.43 21.66
CA THR A 285 -7.48 6.42 22.21
C THR A 285 -6.83 5.04 22.23
N LEU A 286 -7.57 3.97 21.87
CA LEU A 286 -7.08 2.59 21.84
C LEU A 286 -6.53 2.22 20.46
N GLY A 287 -6.69 3.08 19.46
CA GLY A 287 -6.29 2.85 18.08
C GLY A 287 -7.19 1.81 17.40
N THR A 288 -8.49 1.87 17.64
CA THR A 288 -9.48 1.09 16.90
C THR A 288 -9.49 1.54 15.44
N ILE A 289 -9.36 0.58 14.51
CA ILE A 289 -9.28 0.88 13.08
C ILE A 289 -10.53 0.49 12.31
N TYR A 290 -11.29 -0.49 12.80
CA TYR A 290 -12.52 -0.87 12.12
C TYR A 290 -13.53 0.28 12.21
N ARG A 291 -14.12 0.60 11.07
CA ARG A 291 -14.98 1.77 10.94
C ARG A 291 -15.91 1.68 9.74
N ARG A 292 -16.93 2.54 9.74
CA ARG A 292 -17.88 2.69 8.66
C ARG A 292 -17.75 4.06 8.01
N LEU A 293 -17.77 4.09 6.67
CA LEU A 293 -17.82 5.32 5.89
C LEU A 293 -19.01 5.27 4.95
N SER A 294 -19.82 6.33 4.94
CA SER A 294 -21.01 6.43 4.10
C SER A 294 -20.75 7.26 2.85
N TYR A 295 -21.18 6.73 1.72
CA TYR A 295 -21.20 7.40 0.42
C TYR A 295 -22.65 7.55 -0.07
N GLY A 296 -23.46 8.20 0.74
CA GLY A 296 -24.88 8.44 0.48
C GLY A 296 -25.69 7.14 0.36
N PRO A 297 -26.78 7.15 -0.42
CA PRO A 297 -27.65 5.98 -0.57
C PRO A 297 -27.03 4.87 -1.41
N LEU A 298 -25.93 5.14 -2.13
CA LEU A 298 -25.34 4.15 -3.05
C LEU A 298 -24.45 3.14 -2.35
N CYS A 299 -23.64 3.55 -1.36
CA CYS A 299 -22.65 2.65 -0.75
C CYS A 299 -22.36 2.97 0.71
N GLU A 300 -22.24 1.94 1.52
CA GLU A 300 -21.52 1.98 2.80
C GLU A 300 -20.33 1.05 2.77
N LEU A 301 -19.19 1.57 3.24
CA LEU A 301 -17.95 0.84 3.43
C LEU A 301 -17.84 0.41 4.89
N TYR A 302 -17.48 -0.83 5.11
CA TYR A 302 -17.17 -1.44 6.42
C TYR A 302 -15.73 -1.92 6.39
N MET A 303 -14.81 -1.16 6.96
CA MET A 303 -13.40 -1.52 7.00
C MET A 303 -13.14 -2.31 8.29
N LEU A 304 -12.65 -3.54 8.17
CA LEU A 304 -12.48 -4.46 9.31
C LEU A 304 -11.06 -4.42 9.89
N ASP A 305 -10.93 -4.94 11.10
CA ASP A 305 -9.67 -5.35 11.73
C ASP A 305 -9.73 -6.86 11.97
N THR A 306 -9.12 -7.65 11.11
CA THR A 306 -9.08 -9.11 11.23
C THR A 306 -7.83 -9.60 11.95
N ARG A 307 -7.03 -8.70 12.54
CA ARG A 307 -5.75 -9.02 13.18
C ARG A 307 -5.71 -8.70 14.68
N LEU A 308 -5.94 -7.45 15.05
CA LEU A 308 -5.55 -6.96 16.37
C LEU A 308 -6.71 -6.63 17.32
N GLU A 309 -7.98 -6.62 16.83
CA GLU A 309 -9.14 -6.27 17.69
C GLU A 309 -9.58 -7.43 18.59
N GLY A 310 -9.76 -8.63 18.04
CA GLY A 310 -10.34 -9.71 18.84
C GLY A 310 -10.10 -11.11 18.31
N ARG A 311 -9.16 -11.28 17.40
CA ARG A 311 -8.83 -12.54 16.76
C ARG A 311 -8.21 -13.52 17.75
N ASP A 312 -8.72 -14.75 17.76
CA ASP A 312 -8.02 -15.86 18.41
C ASP A 312 -6.76 -16.25 17.64
N LYS A 313 -5.78 -16.80 18.36
CA LYS A 313 -4.55 -17.31 17.71
C LYS A 313 -4.88 -18.22 16.54
N PRO A 314 -4.29 -18.01 15.34
CA PRO A 314 -4.41 -18.94 14.21
C PRO A 314 -3.96 -20.34 14.63
N MET A 315 -4.67 -21.37 14.17
CA MET A 315 -4.25 -22.76 14.42
C MET A 315 -3.23 -23.16 13.38
N GLY A 316 -2.04 -23.54 13.83
CA GLY A 316 -0.96 -23.99 12.96
C GLY A 316 -0.59 -25.44 13.18
N PRO A 317 0.14 -26.07 12.24
CA PRO A 317 0.71 -27.42 12.42
C PRO A 317 1.70 -27.49 13.58
N LYS A 318 2.21 -26.35 14.06
CA LYS A 318 3.15 -26.25 15.19
C LYS A 318 2.47 -26.42 16.56
N ASP A 319 1.17 -26.18 16.64
CA ASP A 319 0.43 -26.24 17.92
C ASP A 319 -0.16 -27.62 18.22
N THR A 320 0.08 -28.59 17.34
CA THR A 320 -0.37 -29.97 17.51
C THR A 320 0.82 -30.89 17.57
N THR A 321 0.88 -31.74 18.58
CA THR A 321 1.85 -32.86 18.66
C THR A 321 1.59 -33.94 17.59
N SER A 322 0.52 -33.79 16.83
CA SER A 322 0.18 -34.57 15.65
C SER A 322 -0.03 -33.61 14.46
N SER A 323 0.27 -34.05 13.25
CA SER A 323 0.04 -33.31 12.01
C SER A 323 -1.46 -33.05 11.69
N ALA A 324 -2.34 -33.37 12.62
CA ALA A 324 -3.80 -33.19 12.49
C ALA A 324 -4.25 -32.00 13.37
N ILE A 325 -4.97 -31.05 12.75
CA ILE A 325 -5.67 -29.98 13.45
C ILE A 325 -6.71 -30.63 14.38
N ASP A 326 -6.77 -30.19 15.66
CA ASP A 326 -7.88 -30.59 16.54
C ASP A 326 -9.18 -30.01 15.99
N THR A 327 -9.95 -30.88 15.36
CA THR A 327 -11.19 -30.50 14.68
C THR A 327 -12.22 -29.93 15.64
N ALA A 328 -12.22 -30.35 16.91
CA ALA A 328 -13.15 -29.85 17.91
C ALA A 328 -12.82 -28.40 18.28
N ILE A 329 -11.54 -28.07 18.43
CA ILE A 329 -11.09 -26.69 18.66
C ILE A 329 -11.30 -25.83 17.41
N TRP A 330 -10.90 -26.33 16.23
CA TRP A 330 -11.05 -25.62 14.96
C TRP A 330 -12.49 -25.23 14.64
N GLN A 331 -13.45 -26.14 14.88
CA GLN A 331 -14.87 -25.92 14.62
C GLN A 331 -15.63 -25.32 15.80
N SER A 332 -14.93 -24.96 16.88
CA SER A 332 -15.58 -24.38 18.06
C SER A 332 -16.36 -23.11 17.69
N PRO A 333 -17.62 -22.99 18.12
CA PRO A 333 -18.42 -21.78 17.93
C PRO A 333 -17.88 -20.57 18.71
N ASP A 334 -16.99 -20.80 19.68
CA ASP A 334 -16.39 -19.76 20.50
C ASP A 334 -15.15 -19.14 19.82
N ARG A 335 -14.61 -19.78 18.76
CA ARG A 335 -13.49 -19.21 18.02
C ARG A 335 -13.93 -18.03 17.16
N THR A 336 -13.18 -16.96 17.24
CA THR A 336 -13.49 -15.71 16.57
C THR A 336 -12.29 -15.13 15.79
N LEU A 337 -12.55 -14.56 14.64
CA LEU A 337 -11.63 -13.72 13.86
C LEU A 337 -11.84 -12.24 14.17
N LEU A 338 -13.08 -11.80 14.30
CA LEU A 338 -13.42 -10.39 14.51
C LEU A 338 -13.46 -9.99 15.98
N GLY A 339 -13.63 -10.95 16.87
CA GLY A 339 -14.02 -10.68 18.25
C GLY A 339 -15.48 -10.24 18.36
N LYS A 340 -16.08 -10.51 19.53
CA LYS A 340 -17.51 -10.24 19.74
C LYS A 340 -17.91 -8.79 19.47
N LYS A 341 -17.10 -7.84 19.91
CA LYS A 341 -17.42 -6.40 19.80
C LYS A 341 -17.53 -5.96 18.34
N GLN A 342 -16.55 -6.31 17.51
CA GLN A 342 -16.54 -5.96 16.10
C GLN A 342 -17.59 -6.74 15.32
N TYR A 343 -17.77 -8.04 15.62
CA TYR A 343 -18.80 -8.87 15.01
C TYR A 343 -20.22 -8.30 15.23
N ASP A 344 -20.55 -7.93 16.49
CA ASP A 344 -21.84 -7.33 16.84
C ASP A 344 -22.02 -5.96 16.15
N TRP A 345 -20.97 -5.15 16.09
CA TRP A 345 -20.98 -3.86 15.38
C TRP A 345 -21.25 -4.06 13.89
N LEU A 346 -20.53 -4.99 13.24
CA LEU A 346 -20.69 -5.25 11.79
C LEU A 346 -22.10 -5.72 11.47
N THR A 347 -22.56 -6.77 12.17
CA THR A 347 -23.87 -7.39 11.90
C THR A 347 -25.03 -6.44 12.19
N SER A 348 -24.93 -5.64 13.26
CA SER A 348 -25.94 -4.63 13.59
C SER A 348 -25.96 -3.49 12.56
N SER A 349 -24.80 -3.02 12.13
CA SER A 349 -24.69 -1.95 11.14
C SER A 349 -25.21 -2.39 9.77
N LEU A 350 -24.91 -3.62 9.35
CA LEU A 350 -25.41 -4.18 8.08
C LEU A 350 -26.94 -4.34 8.07
N LYS A 351 -27.57 -4.60 9.22
CA LYS A 351 -29.04 -4.66 9.35
C LYS A 351 -29.71 -3.30 9.29
N GLN A 352 -29.02 -2.26 9.72
CA GLN A 352 -29.57 -0.90 9.83
C GLN A 352 -29.42 -0.08 8.56
N THR A 353 -28.48 -0.42 7.71
CA THR A 353 -28.19 0.38 6.51
C THR A 353 -29.24 0.19 5.42
N SER A 354 -29.63 1.32 4.79
CA SER A 354 -30.43 1.36 3.58
C SER A 354 -29.59 1.51 2.30
N ALA A 355 -28.27 1.59 2.41
CA ALA A 355 -27.40 1.75 1.25
C ALA A 355 -27.57 0.58 0.28
N THR A 356 -27.54 0.88 -1.02
CA THR A 356 -27.66 -0.12 -2.09
C THR A 356 -26.58 -1.17 -1.96
N TRP A 357 -25.31 -0.76 -1.88
CA TRP A 357 -24.15 -1.65 -1.76
C TRP A 357 -23.53 -1.58 -0.37
N LYS A 358 -23.19 -2.74 0.19
CA LYS A 358 -22.44 -2.91 1.43
C LYS A 358 -21.08 -3.48 1.04
N VAL A 359 -20.05 -2.64 1.04
CA VAL A 359 -18.69 -3.08 0.70
C VAL A 359 -17.92 -3.31 1.99
N ILE A 360 -17.44 -4.53 2.19
CA ILE A 360 -16.65 -4.92 3.35
C ILE A 360 -15.19 -5.02 2.92
N GLY A 361 -14.36 -4.08 3.41
CA GLY A 361 -12.90 -4.14 3.29
C GLY A 361 -12.36 -5.09 4.35
N ASN A 362 -11.81 -6.19 3.90
CA ASN A 362 -11.40 -7.34 4.69
C ASN A 362 -9.95 -7.68 4.32
N GLN A 363 -9.15 -8.13 5.28
CA GLN A 363 -7.76 -8.45 4.99
C GLN A 363 -7.65 -9.84 4.36
N VAL A 364 -8.14 -10.87 5.04
CA VAL A 364 -7.92 -12.30 4.73
C VAL A 364 -9.11 -12.96 4.04
N MET A 365 -8.89 -13.94 3.19
CA MET A 365 -9.94 -14.56 2.36
C MET A 365 -11.10 -15.12 3.18
N LEU A 366 -12.34 -14.76 2.77
CA LEU A 366 -13.58 -15.21 3.39
C LEU A 366 -14.13 -16.48 2.73
N MET A 367 -13.93 -16.66 1.42
CA MET A 367 -14.46 -17.81 0.68
C MET A 367 -14.00 -19.15 1.27
N PRO A 368 -14.88 -20.17 1.37
CA PRO A 368 -14.45 -21.50 1.77
C PRO A 368 -13.56 -22.13 0.70
N LEU A 369 -12.49 -22.80 1.09
CA LEU A 369 -11.54 -23.44 0.19
C LEU A 369 -11.36 -24.92 0.50
N ASP A 370 -11.47 -25.77 -0.54
CA ASP A 370 -11.03 -27.16 -0.49
C ASP A 370 -9.70 -27.33 -1.21
N GLY A 371 -8.85 -28.19 -0.65
CA GLY A 371 -7.54 -28.50 -1.23
C GLY A 371 -6.45 -27.47 -0.92
N PHE A 372 -6.78 -26.39 -0.26
CA PHE A 372 -5.87 -25.35 0.21
C PHE A 372 -6.21 -25.06 1.67
N THR A 373 -5.24 -25.21 2.57
CA THR A 373 -5.46 -24.94 4.00
C THR A 373 -4.71 -23.66 4.37
N ASN A 374 -5.44 -22.61 4.65
CA ASN A 374 -4.90 -21.39 5.22
C ASN A 374 -5.62 -21.08 6.52
N GLN A 375 -5.02 -21.47 7.66
CA GLN A 375 -5.60 -21.25 8.99
C GLN A 375 -5.53 -19.79 9.43
N ASP A 376 -4.74 -18.99 8.73
CA ASP A 376 -4.65 -17.55 8.95
C ASP A 376 -5.82 -16.78 8.35
N SER A 377 -6.52 -17.35 7.36
CA SER A 377 -7.75 -16.81 6.78
C SER A 377 -9.01 -17.21 7.58
N TRP A 378 -10.19 -16.88 7.05
CA TRP A 378 -11.47 -17.32 7.62
C TRP A 378 -11.66 -18.86 7.63
N GLU A 379 -10.80 -19.60 6.94
CA GLU A 379 -10.73 -21.06 7.06
C GLU A 379 -10.33 -21.51 8.48
N GLY A 380 -9.56 -20.71 9.21
CA GLY A 380 -9.24 -20.93 10.61
C GLY A 380 -10.40 -20.69 11.58
N TYR A 381 -11.51 -20.10 11.11
CA TYR A 381 -12.66 -19.67 11.93
C TYR A 381 -14.00 -20.04 11.28
N PRO A 382 -14.21 -21.32 10.91
CA PRO A 382 -15.33 -21.75 10.09
C PRO A 382 -16.70 -21.52 10.73
N ALA A 383 -16.79 -21.57 12.06
CA ALA A 383 -18.05 -21.35 12.78
C ALA A 383 -18.49 -19.87 12.69
N GLU A 384 -17.59 -18.92 12.88
CA GLU A 384 -17.90 -17.49 12.77
C GLU A 384 -18.21 -17.12 11.31
N ARG A 385 -17.42 -17.61 10.33
CA ARG A 385 -17.72 -17.44 8.90
C ARG A 385 -19.13 -17.92 8.56
N LYS A 386 -19.48 -19.14 8.98
CA LYS A 386 -20.79 -19.71 8.78
C LYS A 386 -21.90 -18.87 9.42
N ALA A 387 -21.67 -18.39 10.64
CA ALA A 387 -22.61 -17.51 11.36
C ALA A 387 -22.84 -16.20 10.59
N LEU A 388 -21.77 -15.57 10.11
CA LEU A 388 -21.82 -14.31 9.34
C LEU A 388 -22.63 -14.49 8.06
N LEU A 389 -22.26 -15.46 7.20
CA LEU A 389 -22.93 -15.71 5.93
C LEU A 389 -24.38 -16.20 6.10
N SER A 390 -24.65 -17.00 7.13
CA SER A 390 -26.02 -17.40 7.50
C SER A 390 -26.85 -16.19 7.94
N GLY A 391 -26.21 -15.23 8.64
CA GLY A 391 -26.81 -13.96 9.02
C GLY A 391 -27.26 -13.16 7.80
N PHE A 392 -26.44 -13.06 6.75
CA PHE A 392 -26.81 -12.37 5.50
C PHE A 392 -28.08 -12.98 4.89
N ARG A 393 -28.15 -14.30 4.79
CA ARG A 393 -29.33 -15.01 4.24
C ARG A 393 -30.57 -14.83 5.15
N LYS A 394 -30.41 -15.03 6.46
CA LYS A 394 -31.51 -14.97 7.43
C LYS A 394 -32.14 -13.58 7.51
N ASP A 395 -31.31 -12.55 7.54
CA ASP A 395 -31.71 -11.15 7.73
C ASP A 395 -31.96 -10.43 6.39
N LEU A 396 -31.92 -11.16 5.26
CA LEU A 396 -32.12 -10.65 3.89
C LEU A 396 -31.18 -9.51 3.52
N ILE A 397 -29.93 -9.55 4.01
CA ILE A 397 -28.90 -8.58 3.71
C ILE A 397 -28.32 -8.90 2.33
N ASN A 398 -28.73 -8.14 1.32
CA ASN A 398 -28.31 -8.31 -0.06
C ASN A 398 -27.29 -7.26 -0.49
N ASN A 399 -26.68 -7.46 -1.67
CA ASN A 399 -25.71 -6.55 -2.29
C ASN A 399 -24.49 -6.35 -1.41
N VAL A 400 -24.00 -7.42 -0.79
CA VAL A 400 -22.77 -7.43 0.00
C VAL A 400 -21.62 -7.82 -0.91
N ILE A 401 -20.59 -6.99 -0.92
CA ILE A 401 -19.34 -7.21 -1.66
C ILE A 401 -18.20 -7.26 -0.65
N ILE A 402 -17.45 -8.34 -0.65
CA ILE A 402 -16.21 -8.45 0.12
C ILE A 402 -15.06 -8.10 -0.80
N VAL A 403 -14.16 -7.22 -0.36
CA VAL A 403 -12.90 -6.93 -1.05
C VAL A 403 -11.76 -7.31 -0.13
N THR A 404 -10.79 -8.09 -0.64
CA THR A 404 -9.82 -8.83 0.18
C THR A 404 -8.40 -8.68 -0.37
N GLY A 405 -7.39 -8.71 0.51
CA GLY A 405 -5.95 -8.70 0.22
C GLY A 405 -5.24 -10.01 0.59
N ASP A 406 -4.09 -9.90 1.29
CA ASP A 406 -3.31 -10.95 1.97
C ASP A 406 -2.68 -12.01 1.04
N ILE A 407 -3.45 -12.72 0.24
CA ILE A 407 -3.03 -13.94 -0.48
C ILE A 407 -2.16 -13.69 -1.73
N HIS A 408 -1.82 -12.44 -2.03
CA HIS A 408 -0.95 -12.02 -3.13
C HIS A 408 -1.37 -12.52 -4.52
N SER A 409 -2.64 -12.85 -4.73
CA SER A 409 -3.17 -13.38 -5.99
C SER A 409 -4.62 -12.98 -6.18
N THR A 410 -5.12 -13.12 -7.40
CA THR A 410 -6.50 -12.73 -7.74
C THR A 410 -7.44 -13.93 -7.61
N TRP A 411 -8.51 -13.75 -6.83
CA TRP A 411 -9.59 -14.73 -6.69
C TRP A 411 -10.94 -14.05 -6.81
N ILE A 412 -11.85 -14.69 -7.48
CA ILE A 412 -13.20 -14.15 -7.77
C ILE A 412 -14.22 -15.22 -7.45
N SER A 413 -15.06 -14.97 -6.44
CA SER A 413 -15.94 -16.00 -5.90
C SER A 413 -17.34 -15.50 -5.56
N GLU A 414 -18.31 -16.35 -5.76
CA GLU A 414 -19.58 -16.30 -5.06
C GLU A 414 -19.40 -16.91 -3.66
N LEU A 415 -20.17 -16.46 -2.68
CA LEU A 415 -20.05 -16.94 -1.31
C LEU A 415 -21.27 -17.77 -0.88
N PRO A 416 -21.26 -19.10 -1.04
CA PRO A 416 -22.20 -19.98 -0.32
C PRO A 416 -21.89 -19.94 1.18
N ILE A 417 -22.86 -20.28 2.03
CA ILE A 417 -22.63 -20.36 3.49
C ILE A 417 -21.51 -21.35 3.81
N GLU A 418 -21.55 -22.49 3.13
CA GLU A 418 -20.52 -23.53 3.16
C GLU A 418 -20.34 -24.08 1.74
N LYS A 419 -19.22 -24.69 1.43
CA LYS A 419 -18.94 -25.27 0.12
C LYS A 419 -20.02 -26.25 -0.39
N ASN A 420 -20.61 -27.02 0.53
CA ASN A 420 -21.65 -28.01 0.26
C ASN A 420 -23.06 -27.48 0.65
N ASP A 421 -23.25 -26.17 0.66
CA ASP A 421 -24.54 -25.56 0.95
C ASP A 421 -25.60 -26.06 -0.04
N PRO A 422 -26.64 -26.81 0.42
CA PRO A 422 -27.64 -27.39 -0.48
C PRO A 422 -28.48 -26.33 -1.19
N ALA A 423 -28.48 -25.11 -0.72
CA ALA A 423 -29.16 -24.00 -1.39
C ALA A 423 -28.35 -23.38 -2.52
N TYR A 424 -27.04 -23.66 -2.59
CA TYR A 424 -26.15 -23.09 -3.61
C TYR A 424 -26.09 -23.94 -4.87
N GLN A 425 -26.24 -23.29 -6.02
CA GLN A 425 -26.14 -23.91 -7.35
C GLN A 425 -25.02 -23.21 -8.15
N SER A 426 -23.90 -23.86 -8.30
CA SER A 426 -22.70 -23.26 -8.94
C SER A 426 -22.92 -22.83 -10.40
N SER A 427 -23.81 -23.51 -11.14
CA SER A 427 -24.12 -23.17 -12.53
C SER A 427 -24.92 -21.88 -12.70
N THR A 428 -25.66 -21.45 -11.68
CA THR A 428 -26.50 -20.25 -11.71
C THR A 428 -26.13 -19.21 -10.66
N GLY A 429 -25.29 -19.56 -9.69
CA GLY A 429 -24.98 -18.76 -8.52
C GLY A 429 -26.12 -18.65 -7.50
N LYS A 430 -27.28 -19.28 -7.78
CA LYS A 430 -28.44 -19.24 -6.88
C LYS A 430 -28.04 -19.76 -5.50
N GLY A 431 -28.42 -19.03 -4.44
CA GLY A 431 -28.08 -19.36 -3.07
C GLY A 431 -26.77 -18.75 -2.58
N SER A 432 -26.04 -18.02 -3.42
CA SER A 432 -24.95 -17.16 -2.96
C SER A 432 -25.47 -16.08 -2.00
N THR A 433 -24.73 -15.82 -0.94
CA THR A 433 -25.08 -14.79 0.06
C THR A 433 -24.44 -13.43 -0.24
N SER A 434 -23.28 -13.46 -0.89
CA SER A 434 -22.47 -12.28 -1.25
C SER A 434 -21.44 -12.67 -2.32
N VAL A 435 -20.60 -11.73 -2.73
CA VAL A 435 -19.47 -11.98 -3.64
C VAL A 435 -18.18 -11.50 -3.02
N GLU A 436 -17.07 -12.18 -3.34
CA GLU A 436 -15.75 -11.79 -2.90
C GLU A 436 -14.81 -11.55 -4.07
N PHE A 437 -14.10 -10.42 -4.01
CA PHE A 437 -13.10 -9.97 -4.96
C PHE A 437 -11.77 -9.78 -4.26
N VAL A 438 -10.80 -10.63 -4.58
CA VAL A 438 -9.45 -10.57 -4.02
C VAL A 438 -8.55 -9.78 -4.97
N THR A 439 -7.92 -8.73 -4.46
CA THR A 439 -6.96 -7.93 -5.23
C THR A 439 -5.61 -8.64 -5.30
N PRO A 440 -4.87 -8.54 -6.44
CA PRO A 440 -3.49 -9.00 -6.48
C PRO A 440 -2.61 -8.13 -5.58
N SER A 441 -1.42 -8.61 -5.25
CA SER A 441 -0.41 -7.79 -4.57
C SER A 441 0.14 -6.68 -5.47
N ILE A 442 0.56 -5.58 -4.86
CA ILE A 442 1.33 -4.54 -5.56
C ILE A 442 2.70 -5.08 -5.98
N THR A 443 3.40 -5.77 -5.06
CA THR A 443 4.73 -6.31 -5.33
C THR A 443 5.08 -7.57 -4.54
N SER A 444 4.32 -7.92 -3.50
CA SER A 444 4.64 -9.08 -2.66
C SER A 444 4.45 -10.39 -3.43
N ALA A 445 5.35 -11.37 -3.17
CA ALA A 445 5.48 -12.59 -3.97
C ALA A 445 4.15 -13.30 -4.22
N ASN A 446 3.81 -13.47 -5.47
CA ASN A 446 2.69 -14.34 -5.87
C ASN A 446 3.12 -15.81 -5.95
N ILE A 447 2.16 -16.69 -6.26
CA ILE A 447 2.36 -18.14 -6.12
C ILE A 447 3.46 -18.67 -7.04
N ASN A 448 3.57 -18.19 -8.30
CA ASN A 448 4.64 -18.61 -9.18
C ASN A 448 6.03 -18.21 -8.66
N GLU A 449 6.15 -17.04 -8.02
CA GLU A 449 7.40 -16.57 -7.44
C GLU A 449 7.78 -17.39 -6.20
N LEU A 450 6.81 -17.72 -5.32
CA LEU A 450 7.01 -18.60 -4.19
C LEU A 450 7.42 -20.02 -4.63
N LEU A 451 6.88 -20.49 -5.76
CA LEU A 451 7.25 -21.78 -6.36
C LEU A 451 8.55 -21.70 -7.20
N ASN A 452 9.12 -20.51 -7.36
CA ASN A 452 10.28 -20.26 -8.23
C ASN A 452 10.04 -20.77 -9.65
N THR A 453 8.87 -20.51 -10.22
CA THR A 453 8.46 -20.90 -11.58
C THR A 453 8.12 -19.66 -12.41
N PRO A 454 8.26 -19.73 -13.74
CA PRO A 454 7.85 -18.62 -14.59
C PRO A 454 6.32 -18.44 -14.58
N PRO A 455 5.82 -17.22 -14.83
CA PRO A 455 4.39 -16.99 -15.01
C PRO A 455 3.79 -17.90 -16.09
N GLY A 456 2.59 -18.44 -15.85
CA GLY A 456 1.92 -19.38 -16.75
C GLY A 456 2.50 -20.79 -16.75
N SER A 457 3.30 -21.15 -15.73
CA SER A 457 3.86 -22.49 -15.60
C SER A 457 2.78 -23.58 -15.48
N LEU A 458 3.14 -24.82 -15.81
CA LEU A 458 2.22 -25.95 -15.62
C LEU A 458 1.80 -26.14 -14.15
N GLN A 459 2.70 -25.78 -13.22
CA GLN A 459 2.43 -25.85 -11.78
C GLN A 459 1.31 -24.88 -11.38
N THR A 460 1.41 -23.61 -11.76
CA THR A 460 0.36 -22.62 -11.43
C THR A 460 -0.93 -22.92 -12.16
N GLN A 461 -0.88 -23.35 -13.44
CA GLN A 461 -2.07 -23.77 -14.17
C GLN A 461 -2.77 -24.98 -13.53
N PHE A 462 -2.01 -25.96 -13.01
CA PHE A 462 -2.57 -27.08 -12.28
C PHE A 462 -3.25 -26.63 -10.98
N LEU A 463 -2.63 -25.72 -10.22
CA LEU A 463 -3.24 -25.17 -9.01
C LEU A 463 -4.53 -24.40 -9.30
N ILE A 464 -4.56 -23.60 -10.38
CA ILE A 464 -5.77 -22.89 -10.82
C ILE A 464 -6.88 -23.90 -11.18
N LEU A 465 -6.55 -24.95 -11.93
CA LEU A 465 -7.50 -25.99 -12.29
C LEU A 465 -8.03 -26.71 -11.04
N GLN A 466 -7.15 -27.08 -10.11
CA GLN A 466 -7.50 -27.72 -8.85
C GLN A 466 -8.42 -26.82 -8.03
N ALA A 467 -8.07 -25.54 -7.85
CA ALA A 467 -8.86 -24.56 -7.10
C ALA A 467 -10.29 -24.49 -7.65
N LYS A 468 -10.46 -24.33 -8.95
CA LYS A 468 -11.78 -24.22 -9.61
C LYS A 468 -12.56 -25.54 -9.62
N THR A 469 -11.88 -26.68 -9.71
CA THR A 469 -12.54 -28.00 -9.74
C THR A 469 -13.08 -28.39 -8.36
N LEU A 470 -12.30 -28.15 -7.32
CA LEU A 470 -12.69 -28.47 -5.95
C LEU A 470 -13.69 -27.45 -5.37
N ASN A 471 -13.68 -26.23 -5.89
CA ASN A 471 -14.45 -25.11 -5.37
C ASN A 471 -15.28 -24.44 -6.48
N PRO A 472 -16.42 -25.03 -6.90
CA PRO A 472 -17.18 -24.54 -8.04
C PRO A 472 -17.85 -23.16 -7.85
N HIS A 473 -17.82 -22.60 -6.66
CA HIS A 473 -18.21 -21.22 -6.35
C HIS A 473 -17.13 -20.20 -6.79
N ILE A 474 -15.89 -20.64 -6.98
CA ILE A 474 -14.81 -19.81 -7.51
C ILE A 474 -14.98 -19.67 -9.02
N LYS A 475 -15.14 -18.45 -9.51
CA LYS A 475 -15.37 -18.14 -10.93
C LYS A 475 -14.08 -17.93 -11.69
N ASP A 476 -13.08 -17.32 -11.05
CA ASP A 476 -11.76 -17.16 -11.64
C ASP A 476 -10.65 -17.09 -10.60
N VAL A 477 -9.44 -17.46 -11.03
CA VAL A 477 -8.20 -17.41 -10.24
C VAL A 477 -7.06 -17.03 -11.16
N GLU A 478 -6.19 -16.13 -10.69
CA GLU A 478 -4.94 -15.79 -11.35
C GLU A 478 -3.84 -15.69 -10.28
N LEU A 479 -2.74 -16.41 -10.47
CA LEU A 479 -1.75 -16.68 -9.43
C LEU A 479 -0.37 -16.05 -9.70
N ASP A 480 -0.20 -15.41 -10.86
CA ASP A 480 1.12 -15.09 -11.41
C ASP A 480 1.36 -13.58 -11.62
N SER A 481 0.34 -12.73 -11.43
CA SER A 481 0.39 -11.33 -11.84
C SER A 481 0.25 -10.35 -10.68
N HIS A 482 1.01 -9.25 -10.73
CA HIS A 482 0.91 -8.12 -9.82
C HIS A 482 0.06 -7.00 -10.40
N GLY A 483 -0.61 -6.23 -9.54
CA GLY A 483 -1.43 -5.14 -10.01
C GLY A 483 -2.38 -4.58 -8.97
N TYR A 484 -3.59 -4.24 -9.42
CA TYR A 484 -4.63 -3.66 -8.57
C TYR A 484 -6.02 -3.94 -9.15
N MET A 485 -7.04 -3.61 -8.40
CA MET A 485 -8.44 -3.76 -8.82
C MET A 485 -9.16 -2.40 -8.79
N ILE A 486 -10.12 -2.21 -9.68
CA ILE A 486 -11.07 -1.09 -9.64
C ILE A 486 -12.47 -1.65 -9.38
N LEU A 487 -13.12 -1.19 -8.32
CA LEU A 487 -14.53 -1.46 -8.02
C LEU A 487 -15.37 -0.26 -8.41
N ASN A 488 -16.30 -0.45 -9.34
CA ASN A 488 -17.27 0.54 -9.75
C ASN A 488 -18.69 0.13 -9.34
N LEU A 489 -19.37 1.00 -8.62
CA LEU A 489 -20.71 0.80 -8.11
C LEU A 489 -21.67 1.75 -8.80
N THR A 490 -22.78 1.23 -9.29
CA THR A 490 -23.94 1.99 -9.81
C THR A 490 -25.21 1.52 -9.11
N SER A 491 -26.34 2.16 -9.35
CA SER A 491 -27.63 1.70 -8.82
C SER A 491 -28.06 0.32 -9.32
N GLU A 492 -27.49 -0.16 -10.43
CA GLU A 492 -27.90 -1.40 -11.10
C GLU A 492 -26.92 -2.55 -10.87
N LYS A 493 -25.63 -2.23 -10.79
CA LYS A 493 -24.57 -3.24 -10.69
C LYS A 493 -23.33 -2.74 -9.97
N ALA A 494 -22.59 -3.70 -9.44
CA ALA A 494 -21.19 -3.54 -9.04
C ALA A 494 -20.31 -4.32 -10.01
N GLN A 495 -19.25 -3.68 -10.53
CA GLN A 495 -18.28 -4.32 -11.42
C GLN A 495 -16.87 -4.10 -10.85
N ALA A 496 -16.11 -5.19 -10.73
CA ALA A 496 -14.70 -5.18 -10.39
C ALA A 496 -13.86 -5.51 -11.61
N ASP A 497 -12.85 -4.70 -11.90
CA ASP A 497 -11.91 -4.85 -13.01
C ASP A 497 -10.48 -4.99 -12.49
N TRP A 498 -9.76 -6.01 -12.94
CA TRP A 498 -8.36 -6.23 -12.59
C TRP A 498 -7.43 -5.70 -13.66
N TYR A 499 -6.40 -5.00 -13.21
CA TYR A 499 -5.32 -4.45 -14.04
C TYR A 499 -3.99 -4.98 -13.55
N PHE A 500 -3.22 -5.59 -14.45
CA PHE A 500 -1.91 -6.15 -14.16
C PHE A 500 -0.81 -5.34 -14.80
N VAL A 501 0.24 -5.06 -14.02
CA VAL A 501 1.42 -4.35 -14.51
C VAL A 501 2.33 -5.30 -15.28
N ASP A 502 3.03 -4.78 -16.28
CA ASP A 502 3.91 -5.59 -17.13
C ASP A 502 5.14 -6.12 -16.37
N SER A 503 5.53 -5.47 -15.29
CA SER A 503 6.69 -5.85 -14.47
C SER A 503 6.68 -5.14 -13.12
N THR A 504 7.21 -5.80 -12.10
CA THR A 504 7.60 -5.20 -10.82
C THR A 504 9.11 -5.05 -10.68
N THR A 505 9.91 -5.76 -11.49
CA THR A 505 11.38 -5.77 -11.38
C THR A 505 12.08 -4.59 -12.02
N ILE A 506 11.40 -3.83 -12.85
CA ILE A 506 11.89 -2.58 -13.46
C ILE A 506 10.78 -1.54 -13.47
N ARG A 507 11.15 -0.24 -13.36
CA ARG A 507 10.16 0.83 -13.50
C ARG A 507 9.64 0.88 -14.92
N ARG A 508 8.35 0.64 -15.10
CA ARG A 508 7.65 0.66 -16.39
C ARG A 508 6.25 1.24 -16.23
N LYS A 509 5.76 1.84 -17.31
CA LYS A 509 4.40 2.39 -17.41
C LYS A 509 3.45 1.48 -18.21
N GLY A 510 3.71 0.17 -18.24
CA GLY A 510 2.85 -0.78 -18.92
C GLY A 510 1.87 -1.42 -17.94
N GLU A 511 0.60 -1.42 -18.29
CA GLU A 511 -0.44 -2.22 -17.63
C GLU A 511 -1.39 -2.79 -18.67
N LYS A 512 -2.10 -3.85 -18.29
CA LYS A 512 -3.15 -4.44 -19.10
C LYS A 512 -4.40 -4.72 -18.27
N PHE A 513 -5.56 -4.48 -18.85
CA PHE A 513 -6.81 -5.00 -18.35
C PHE A 513 -6.79 -6.53 -18.48
N TYR A 514 -7.08 -7.22 -17.38
CA TYR A 514 -7.17 -8.68 -17.37
C TYR A 514 -8.60 -9.13 -17.64
N LYS A 515 -9.48 -8.92 -16.67
CA LYS A 515 -10.91 -9.27 -16.73
C LYS A 515 -11.73 -8.35 -15.85
N GLY A 516 -13.02 -8.28 -16.13
CA GLY A 516 -14.03 -7.70 -15.26
C GLY A 516 -15.05 -8.75 -14.84
N PHE A 517 -15.52 -8.67 -13.60
CA PHE A 517 -16.68 -9.42 -13.11
C PHE A 517 -17.67 -8.48 -12.46
N GLN A 518 -18.97 -8.78 -12.66
CA GLN A 518 -20.04 -7.94 -12.14
C GLN A 518 -21.09 -8.76 -11.41
N THR A 519 -21.73 -8.13 -10.44
CA THR A 519 -22.96 -8.61 -9.80
C THR A 519 -24.06 -7.58 -9.99
N LEU A 520 -25.25 -8.03 -10.32
CA LEU A 520 -26.42 -7.16 -10.46
C LEU A 520 -27.09 -6.96 -9.10
N ILE A 521 -27.76 -5.83 -8.94
CA ILE A 521 -28.51 -5.53 -7.72
C ILE A 521 -29.46 -6.70 -7.38
N GLY A 522 -29.45 -7.13 -6.13
CA GLY A 522 -30.33 -8.17 -5.59
C GLY A 522 -29.98 -9.60 -5.97
N THR A 523 -28.93 -9.87 -6.75
CA THR A 523 -28.62 -11.22 -7.22
C THR A 523 -27.56 -11.95 -6.40
N ASN A 524 -26.55 -11.27 -5.89
CA ASN A 524 -25.36 -11.85 -5.24
C ASN A 524 -24.65 -12.93 -6.08
N THR A 525 -24.80 -12.88 -7.42
CA THR A 525 -24.22 -13.83 -8.37
C THR A 525 -23.26 -13.12 -9.30
N LEU A 526 -22.27 -13.83 -9.81
CA LEU A 526 -21.22 -13.27 -10.65
C LEU A 526 -21.40 -13.59 -12.12
N GLN A 527 -21.18 -12.58 -12.94
CA GLN A 527 -21.08 -12.69 -14.39
C GLN A 527 -19.79 -12.01 -14.86
N GLN A 528 -19.10 -12.60 -15.81
CA GLN A 528 -17.98 -11.92 -16.44
C GLN A 528 -18.49 -10.70 -17.22
N ALA A 529 -17.86 -9.54 -17.00
CA ALA A 529 -18.19 -8.33 -17.75
C ALA A 529 -17.65 -8.42 -19.18
N SER A 530 -18.39 -7.85 -20.13
CA SER A 530 -18.01 -7.87 -21.55
C SER A 530 -16.84 -6.92 -21.88
N SER A 531 -16.59 -5.92 -21.03
CA SER A 531 -15.52 -4.94 -21.22
C SER A 531 -15.12 -4.32 -19.89
N ALA A 532 -13.96 -3.68 -19.88
CA ALA A 532 -13.53 -2.83 -18.78
C ALA A 532 -14.51 -1.67 -18.56
N ILE A 533 -14.52 -1.15 -17.34
CA ILE A 533 -15.25 0.05 -16.96
C ILE A 533 -14.70 1.24 -17.75
N ALA A 534 -15.55 1.94 -18.48
CA ALA A 534 -15.15 3.15 -19.20
C ALA A 534 -14.69 4.24 -18.22
N THR A 535 -13.62 4.95 -18.54
CA THR A 535 -13.17 6.10 -17.76
C THR A 535 -14.22 7.20 -17.72
N ARG A 536 -14.36 7.89 -16.58
CA ARG A 536 -15.25 9.06 -16.49
C ARG A 536 -14.59 10.25 -17.20
N PRO A 537 -15.27 10.91 -18.14
CA PRO A 537 -14.77 12.16 -18.71
C PRO A 537 -14.81 13.29 -17.70
N GLY A 538 -13.94 14.29 -17.86
CA GLY A 538 -13.96 15.52 -17.06
C GLY A 538 -13.51 15.34 -15.61
N GLY A 539 -12.54 14.45 -15.36
CA GLY A 539 -11.91 14.32 -14.05
C GLY A 539 -11.27 15.62 -13.56
N PRO A 540 -10.99 15.71 -12.24
CA PRO A 540 -10.39 16.90 -11.64
C PRO A 540 -8.98 17.15 -12.21
N VAL A 541 -8.60 18.43 -12.28
CA VAL A 541 -7.28 18.84 -12.75
C VAL A 541 -6.20 18.29 -11.82
N ASP A 542 -5.13 17.77 -12.42
CA ASP A 542 -3.93 17.43 -11.70
C ASP A 542 -3.19 18.72 -11.29
N PRO A 543 -2.94 18.96 -9.99
CA PRO A 543 -2.27 20.18 -9.56
C PRO A 543 -0.85 20.36 -10.12
N SER A 544 -0.20 19.31 -10.62
CA SER A 544 1.11 19.42 -11.30
C SER A 544 1.01 19.90 -12.75
N ASP A 545 -0.18 19.84 -13.36
CA ASP A 545 -0.42 20.28 -14.73
C ASP A 545 -0.69 21.80 -14.85
N ILE A 546 -0.76 22.48 -13.70
CA ILE A 546 -0.95 23.93 -13.70
C ILE A 546 0.39 24.58 -13.98
N PRO A 547 0.50 25.39 -15.05
CA PRO A 547 1.68 26.23 -15.20
C PRO A 547 1.70 27.18 -14.00
N LEU A 548 2.73 27.07 -13.18
CA LEU A 548 3.01 28.08 -12.16
C LEU A 548 3.18 29.40 -12.89
N SER A 549 2.17 30.27 -12.84
CA SER A 549 2.21 31.62 -13.38
C SER A 549 3.01 32.54 -12.45
N ILE A 550 4.20 32.12 -12.09
CA ILE A 550 5.15 32.95 -11.39
C ILE A 550 6.43 32.83 -12.19
N ASN A 551 6.92 33.98 -12.66
CA ASN A 551 8.25 34.16 -13.18
C ASN A 551 9.29 33.88 -12.09
N GLU A 552 9.42 32.64 -11.69
CA GLU A 552 10.63 32.14 -11.07
C GLU A 552 11.27 31.23 -12.10
N GLU A 553 12.41 31.68 -12.61
CA GLU A 553 13.39 30.80 -13.20
C GLU A 553 13.46 29.59 -12.29
N ILE A 554 13.13 28.41 -12.82
CA ILE A 554 13.29 27.13 -12.09
C ILE A 554 14.71 27.17 -11.55
N PRO A 555 14.94 27.23 -10.21
CA PRO A 555 16.29 27.19 -9.70
C PRO A 555 16.93 25.96 -10.30
N ALA A 556 18.06 26.11 -10.95
CA ALA A 556 18.77 25.03 -11.62
C ALA A 556 18.72 23.82 -10.70
N LEU A 557 17.90 22.86 -11.07
CA LEU A 557 17.56 21.62 -10.37
C LEU A 557 18.71 21.20 -9.47
N ALA A 558 18.42 20.81 -8.26
CA ALA A 558 19.39 20.34 -7.25
C ALA A 558 20.18 19.15 -7.82
N ILE A 559 21.13 19.45 -8.69
CA ILE A 559 22.08 18.52 -9.24
C ILE A 559 23.31 18.66 -8.37
N GLY A 560 23.54 17.65 -7.59
CA GLY A 560 24.71 17.56 -6.74
C GLY A 560 25.26 16.15 -6.74
N ASN A 561 26.51 16.01 -6.34
CA ASN A 561 27.09 14.71 -6.07
C ASN A 561 27.41 14.58 -4.58
N TYR A 562 27.18 13.39 -4.04
CA TYR A 562 27.48 13.07 -2.64
C TYR A 562 28.03 11.64 -2.52
N PRO A 563 29.10 11.43 -1.73
CA PRO A 563 29.89 12.45 -1.05
C PRO A 563 30.64 13.37 -2.02
N ASN A 564 30.92 14.60 -1.58
CA ASN A 564 31.85 15.53 -2.24
C ASN A 564 32.53 16.41 -1.16
N PRO A 565 33.81 16.22 -0.86
CA PRO A 565 34.76 15.34 -1.54
C PRO A 565 34.46 13.85 -1.44
N CYS A 566 34.95 13.07 -2.43
CA CYS A 566 34.74 11.63 -2.57
C CYS A 566 36.07 10.90 -2.77
N SER A 567 36.15 9.60 -2.38
CA SER A 567 37.37 8.80 -2.43
C SER A 567 37.32 7.65 -3.44
N ASP A 568 36.26 6.86 -3.44
CA ASP A 568 36.09 5.67 -4.25
C ASP A 568 34.89 5.74 -5.18
N HIS A 569 33.81 6.37 -4.71
CA HIS A 569 32.60 6.57 -5.50
C HIS A 569 31.84 7.83 -5.05
N THR A 570 30.95 8.30 -5.92
CA THR A 570 29.98 9.34 -5.61
C THR A 570 28.64 9.05 -6.29
N LEU A 571 27.56 9.58 -5.75
CA LEU A 571 26.22 9.51 -6.34
C LEU A 571 25.90 10.89 -6.91
N ILE A 572 25.61 10.95 -8.21
CA ILE A 572 25.09 12.16 -8.85
C ILE A 572 23.57 12.05 -8.84
N HIS A 573 22.92 12.96 -8.10
CA HIS A 573 21.46 13.06 -8.04
C HIS A 573 20.98 14.07 -9.08
N TYR A 574 19.92 13.71 -9.83
CA TYR A 574 19.29 14.60 -10.82
C TYR A 574 17.80 14.25 -10.99
N VAL A 575 17.04 15.23 -11.48
CA VAL A 575 15.60 15.07 -11.73
C VAL A 575 15.32 15.28 -13.22
N ILE A 576 14.52 14.40 -13.78
CA ILE A 576 14.03 14.49 -15.15
C ILE A 576 12.59 15.02 -15.11
N ALA A 577 12.37 16.24 -15.62
CA ALA A 577 11.06 16.87 -15.64
C ALA A 577 10.16 16.35 -16.78
N LYS A 578 10.75 16.00 -17.91
CA LYS A 578 10.11 15.38 -19.08
C LYS A 578 11.00 14.27 -19.59
N GLU A 579 10.40 13.24 -20.16
CA GLU A 579 11.17 12.14 -20.77
C GLU A 579 12.31 12.68 -21.66
N ALA A 580 13.51 12.20 -21.43
CA ALA A 580 14.70 12.67 -22.12
C ALA A 580 15.79 11.60 -22.16
N HIS A 581 16.65 11.72 -23.18
CA HIS A 581 17.91 11.00 -23.17
C HIS A 581 18.89 11.68 -22.20
N VAL A 582 19.50 10.88 -21.33
CA VAL A 582 20.44 11.36 -20.31
C VAL A 582 21.80 10.71 -20.49
N SER A 583 22.85 11.50 -20.40
CA SER A 583 24.23 11.00 -20.29
C SER A 583 25.01 11.77 -19.24
N ILE A 584 26.01 11.12 -18.62
CA ILE A 584 26.91 11.71 -17.64
C ILE A 584 28.34 11.53 -18.13
N GLN A 585 29.09 12.63 -18.16
CA GLN A 585 30.51 12.69 -18.48
C GLN A 585 31.27 13.29 -17.31
N VAL A 586 32.41 12.73 -16.95
CA VAL A 586 33.37 13.35 -16.02
C VAL A 586 34.54 13.87 -16.85
N ILE A 587 34.91 15.11 -16.62
CA ILE A 587 35.98 15.81 -17.34
C ILE A 587 37.01 16.35 -16.35
N ASP A 588 38.25 16.39 -16.76
CA ASP A 588 39.34 17.03 -16.02
C ASP A 588 39.28 18.57 -16.09
N ILE A 589 40.20 19.24 -15.41
CA ILE A 589 40.30 20.71 -15.42
C ILE A 589 40.64 21.29 -16.78
N ASN A 590 41.15 20.48 -17.71
CA ASN A 590 41.48 20.90 -19.10
C ASN A 590 40.30 20.67 -20.04
N GLY A 591 39.19 20.08 -19.54
CA GLY A 591 38.00 19.78 -20.36
C GLY A 591 38.04 18.44 -21.07
N ASN A 592 39.06 17.59 -20.85
CA ASN A 592 39.15 16.26 -21.43
C ASN A 592 38.21 15.30 -20.69
N GLU A 593 37.45 14.50 -21.42
CA GLU A 593 36.63 13.44 -20.85
C GLU A 593 37.52 12.33 -20.27
N VAL A 594 37.38 12.07 -18.94
CA VAL A 594 38.16 11.04 -18.25
C VAL A 594 37.31 9.83 -17.85
N LEU A 595 35.99 10.00 -17.83
CA LEU A 595 35.06 8.91 -17.53
C LEU A 595 33.66 9.23 -18.10
N ARG A 596 32.95 8.20 -18.59
CA ARG A 596 31.55 8.30 -19.04
C ARG A 596 30.69 7.25 -18.34
N PRO A 597 30.27 7.52 -17.10
CA PRO A 597 29.55 6.55 -16.29
C PRO A 597 28.12 6.24 -16.80
N LEU A 598 27.49 7.17 -17.54
CA LEU A 598 26.22 6.96 -18.18
C LEU A 598 26.28 7.39 -19.64
N ASN A 599 26.16 6.41 -20.52
CA ASN A 599 26.17 6.66 -21.98
C ASN A 599 24.74 6.61 -22.49
N THR A 600 24.19 7.75 -22.79
CA THR A 600 22.87 8.03 -23.37
C THR A 600 21.78 6.99 -23.04
N PHE A 601 21.08 7.20 -21.95
CA PHE A 601 19.97 6.34 -21.53
C PHE A 601 18.66 7.13 -21.55
N PHE A 602 17.57 6.50 -21.98
CA PHE A 602 16.26 7.13 -21.99
C PHE A 602 15.66 7.08 -20.57
N HIS A 603 15.30 8.24 -20.03
CA HIS A 603 14.71 8.37 -18.69
C HIS A 603 13.30 8.97 -18.79
N ALA A 604 12.37 8.36 -18.08
CA ALA A 604 11.05 8.95 -17.82
C ALA A 604 11.18 10.11 -16.81
N PRO A 605 10.17 10.99 -16.66
CA PRO A 605 10.14 11.99 -15.59
C PRO A 605 10.30 11.35 -14.22
N GLY A 606 11.14 11.93 -13.36
CA GLY A 606 11.40 11.44 -12.01
C GLY A 606 12.81 11.76 -11.50
N PRO A 607 13.06 11.52 -10.21
CA PRO A 607 14.38 11.64 -9.60
C PRO A 607 15.23 10.40 -9.92
N TYR A 608 16.53 10.62 -10.13
CA TYR A 608 17.50 9.60 -10.43
C TYR A 608 18.79 9.82 -9.63
N ALA A 609 19.51 8.74 -9.34
CA ALA A 609 20.85 8.77 -8.79
C ALA A 609 21.75 7.84 -9.62
N ALA A 610 22.82 8.37 -10.15
CA ALA A 610 23.84 7.60 -10.84
C ALA A 610 25.06 7.42 -9.93
N ARG A 611 25.37 6.17 -9.58
CA ARG A 611 26.61 5.84 -8.88
C ARG A 611 27.77 5.86 -9.85
N ILE A 612 28.80 6.63 -9.52
CA ILE A 612 30.03 6.76 -10.31
C ILE A 612 31.18 6.20 -9.49
N ASP A 613 31.81 5.17 -10.03
CA ASP A 613 33.09 4.68 -9.52
C ASP A 613 34.22 5.61 -10.02
N ILE A 614 34.92 6.23 -9.10
CA ILE A 614 35.99 7.18 -9.35
C ILE A 614 37.34 6.71 -8.78
N SER A 615 37.42 5.48 -8.28
CA SER A 615 38.60 4.90 -7.67
C SER A 615 39.85 4.89 -8.58
N SER A 616 39.62 4.94 -9.90
CA SER A 616 40.70 5.01 -10.89
C SER A 616 41.20 6.42 -11.21
N LEU A 617 40.52 7.45 -10.72
CA LEU A 617 40.89 8.85 -10.99
C LEU A 617 41.81 9.38 -9.89
N PRO A 618 42.90 10.10 -10.20
CA PRO A 618 43.75 10.73 -9.20
C PRO A 618 43.03 11.74 -8.30
N SER A 619 43.54 11.98 -7.10
CA SER A 619 43.06 13.10 -6.25
C SER A 619 43.13 14.41 -7.02
N GLY A 620 42.05 15.19 -7.00
CA GLY A 620 41.99 16.45 -7.74
C GLY A 620 40.57 16.98 -7.91
N THR A 621 40.48 18.11 -8.61
CA THR A 621 39.20 18.71 -8.98
C THR A 621 38.79 18.25 -10.38
N TYR A 622 37.59 17.78 -10.50
CA TYR A 622 36.95 17.37 -11.74
C TYR A 622 35.62 18.08 -11.92
N TYR A 623 35.08 18.01 -13.12
CA TYR A 623 33.72 18.44 -13.39
C TYR A 623 32.94 17.26 -13.94
N TYR A 624 31.68 17.13 -13.55
CA TYR A 624 30.78 16.25 -14.27
C TYR A 624 29.77 17.06 -15.07
N ARG A 625 29.50 16.59 -16.27
CA ARG A 625 28.48 17.12 -17.18
C ARG A 625 27.31 16.14 -17.24
N LEU A 626 26.14 16.61 -16.86
CA LEU A 626 24.88 15.91 -17.03
C LEU A 626 24.18 16.50 -18.24
N LEU A 627 23.98 15.67 -19.26
CA LEU A 627 23.27 16.04 -20.48
C LEU A 627 21.85 15.46 -20.38
N ILE A 628 20.83 16.32 -20.48
CA ILE A 628 19.40 15.95 -20.44
C ILE A 628 18.76 16.52 -21.71
N GLY A 629 18.49 15.66 -22.71
CA GLY A 629 18.04 16.10 -24.00
C GLY A 629 19.05 17.05 -24.63
N THR A 630 18.69 18.32 -24.79
CA THR A 630 19.57 19.40 -25.33
C THR A 630 20.23 20.23 -24.23
N SER A 631 19.87 20.05 -22.95
CA SER A 631 20.38 20.82 -21.84
C SER A 631 21.66 20.19 -21.28
N ILE A 632 22.65 21.04 -20.96
CA ILE A 632 23.92 20.61 -20.35
C ILE A 632 24.08 21.32 -19.02
N ILE A 633 24.30 20.55 -17.97
CA ILE A 633 24.55 21.05 -16.62
C ILE A 633 25.91 20.57 -16.16
N THR A 634 26.77 21.50 -15.73
CA THR A 634 28.12 21.19 -15.25
C THR A 634 28.24 21.54 -13.76
N ARG A 635 28.86 20.66 -12.97
CA ARG A 635 29.14 20.83 -11.54
C ARG A 635 30.53 20.32 -11.20
N THR A 636 31.06 20.82 -10.10
CA THR A 636 32.39 20.47 -9.58
C THR A 636 32.32 19.21 -8.70
N MET A 637 33.31 18.35 -8.84
CA MET A 637 33.52 17.16 -8.00
C MET A 637 34.98 17.15 -7.52
N THR A 638 35.20 16.96 -6.23
CA THR A 638 36.54 16.87 -5.64
C THR A 638 36.82 15.44 -5.22
N ILE A 639 37.92 14.87 -5.70
CA ILE A 639 38.40 13.52 -5.35
C ILE A 639 39.57 13.63 -4.39
N ILE A 640 39.53 12.90 -3.27
CA ILE A 640 40.58 12.83 -2.25
C ILE A 640 40.77 11.34 -1.89
N HIS A 641 41.95 10.81 -2.19
CA HIS A 641 42.38 9.46 -1.81
C HIS A 641 43.32 9.54 -0.61
#